data_2cb61fe449aa76e01159bed8fcde9ceb
#
_entry.id   2cb61fe449aa76e01159bed8fcde9ceb
#
_cell.length_a   1.000
_cell.length_b   1.000
_cell.length_c   1.000
_cell.angle_alpha   90.00
_cell.angle_beta   90.00
_cell.angle_gamma   90.00
#
_symmetry.space_group_name_H-M   'P 1'
#
loop_
_entity.id
_entity.type
_entity.pdbx_description
1 polymer ?
#
loop_
_entity_poly.entity_id
_entity_poly.type
_entity_poly.pdbx_seq_one_letter_code
_entity_poly.pdbx_strand_id
1 'polypeptide(L)'
;VRHKVLAIAILFIHHQASANEQDSPVILPKISLKAETDLSIGNNTVVENHNSQYQTLGDTLKQVSGVQNSAFGPNAGAPVIRSLSGNRVQILEDGQSIYGMNAMTGNISIPFDPLFSQAIHINKSSDSVRYGGNAIGGSVNVETGLISKDMPDKNSNLELAVRKGWNNTDAHGFKLNLNNQSNFSTNFLFSKQDISSYKIPGNSKAEQCNSGIFPATGGVSSALADACQNDARIQQIYNTASQKYIDQFMTENPDWADGQFSFYTDKPTSVWSGKTYTNPVNPEYKPDTPKFKENRINQDVTPNYHRKLGNSYLENQHYAIGSTYFLENGYIGLSADSKKNAYGVPGFSLENKSFQSSYEDSLPVGVKTDQRKYSLDSQFNFDIPFLKGIDMKANQVINRSGEYLGTQLANDYRFDTKQAEIVLRHQPSRYVNGLLGVSQSNRSVEGKGKLRYLPNVNTKTQAIFIQEKIDLERLSFDAGYRQESVDHSIKDSDFKVARNSANSKLQDTRFDLESYSFGSYLKINDYFGAKLRYSVSERAPELNELYASGNHYSIMINEQGNQKLEPEKSKNTELTGLFSYKDFNLEATVYKMKYENYFYLTHSGMQTANRLPLKYWTQTDTEITGFEVDLKQKINTQQWGVFTVGAFADLVKNKNLNPSRTSLFNDGNYLPNMPTNRYGANVEWSRRDWAARLSSIYYDQPKYLGKNVSEEVPLPAFNMVDMQISKHLKLKNSDIDVFLNGSNLLNEEARPHNSPLKYIAPLPGRGFQLGINMKI
;
A
#
# COMPACT_ATOMS: atom_id res chain seq x y z
N VAL A 1 -29.36 7.90 17.75
CA VAL A 1 -28.53 8.41 18.84
C VAL A 1 -27.86 9.68 18.35
N ARG A 2 -28.02 10.78 19.09
CA ARG A 2 -27.76 12.16 18.67
C ARG A 2 -26.25 12.39 18.46
N HIS A 3 -25.91 12.89 17.28
CA HIS A 3 -24.60 13.41 16.96
C HIS A 3 -24.28 14.65 17.80
N LYS A 4 -23.29 14.57 18.65
CA LYS A 4 -22.61 15.77 19.19
C LYS A 4 -21.43 16.09 18.28
N VAL A 5 -21.68 16.97 17.33
CA VAL A 5 -20.62 17.64 16.61
C VAL A 5 -19.96 18.60 17.61
N LEU A 6 -18.70 18.37 17.91
CA LEU A 6 -17.88 19.27 18.70
C LEU A 6 -17.55 20.49 17.82
N ALA A 7 -18.34 21.54 17.93
CA ALA A 7 -18.04 22.84 17.33
C ALA A 7 -16.92 23.48 18.17
N ILE A 8 -15.70 23.48 17.67
CA ILE A 8 -14.60 24.27 18.22
C ILE A 8 -14.79 25.69 17.71
N ALA A 9 -15.25 26.59 18.56
CA ALA A 9 -15.32 28.01 18.29
C ALA A 9 -13.89 28.57 18.26
N ILE A 10 -13.46 29.05 17.09
CA ILE A 10 -12.20 29.76 16.91
C ILE A 10 -12.40 31.20 17.33
N LEU A 11 -11.94 31.56 18.52
CA LEU A 11 -11.84 32.95 18.96
C LEU A 11 -10.57 33.57 18.35
N PHE A 12 -10.76 34.52 17.45
CA PHE A 12 -9.66 35.33 16.92
C PHE A 12 -9.23 36.38 17.97
N ILE A 13 -8.06 36.19 18.55
CA ILE A 13 -7.39 37.22 19.34
C ILE A 13 -6.25 37.81 18.51
N HIS A 14 -6.40 39.03 18.07
CA HIS A 14 -5.33 39.81 17.43
C HIS A 14 -4.35 40.31 18.49
N HIS A 15 -3.11 39.79 18.46
CA HIS A 15 -1.99 40.49 19.09
C HIS A 15 -0.75 40.44 18.20
N GLN A 16 -0.24 41.59 17.85
CA GLN A 16 1.06 41.77 17.20
C GLN A 16 2.16 41.70 18.26
N ALA A 17 3.14 40.80 18.08
CA ALA A 17 4.43 40.92 18.72
C ALA A 17 5.52 40.23 17.88
N SER A 18 6.51 41.02 17.50
CA SER A 18 7.76 40.52 16.92
C SER A 18 8.61 39.85 18.01
N ALA A 19 8.96 38.59 17.85
CA ALA A 19 9.86 37.87 18.73
C ALA A 19 11.02 37.25 17.95
N ASN A 20 12.21 37.33 18.48
CA ASN A 20 13.43 36.67 18.00
C ASN A 20 13.22 35.15 17.92
N GLU A 21 13.49 34.59 16.77
CA GLU A 21 13.53 33.14 16.56
C GLU A 21 14.73 32.56 17.33
N GLN A 22 14.47 31.94 18.47
CA GLN A 22 15.33 30.90 19.00
C GLN A 22 14.73 29.55 18.57
N ASP A 23 15.37 28.92 17.61
CA ASP A 23 15.03 27.57 17.13
C ASP A 23 15.10 26.58 18.30
N SER A 24 13.95 26.17 18.80
CA SER A 24 13.85 24.98 19.64
C SER A 24 13.77 23.77 18.72
N PRO A 25 14.59 22.73 18.92
CA PRO A 25 14.52 21.53 18.10
C PRO A 25 13.17 20.84 18.36
N VAL A 26 12.26 20.94 17.39
CA VAL A 26 10.96 20.29 17.43
C VAL A 26 11.11 18.89 16.87
N ILE A 27 10.92 17.87 17.70
CA ILE A 27 11.09 16.46 17.34
C ILE A 27 9.72 15.77 17.29
N LEU A 28 8.90 16.26 16.42
CA LEU A 28 7.66 15.60 16.00
C LEU A 28 7.75 15.26 14.51
N PRO A 29 7.12 14.17 14.04
CA PRO A 29 7.03 13.89 12.62
C PRO A 29 6.45 15.11 11.91
N LYS A 30 7.22 15.69 11.00
CA LYS A 30 6.82 16.89 10.27
C LYS A 30 6.28 16.49 8.90
N ILE A 31 5.05 16.88 8.62
CA ILE A 31 4.47 16.75 7.29
C ILE A 31 4.61 18.10 6.62
N SER A 32 5.38 18.16 5.54
CA SER A 32 5.53 19.37 4.73
C SER A 32 4.96 19.17 3.33
N LEU A 33 4.27 20.19 2.83
CA LEU A 33 3.58 20.17 1.52
C LEU A 33 4.50 20.60 0.36
N LYS A 34 5.83 20.62 0.54
CA LYS A 34 6.77 21.01 -0.51
C LYS A 34 7.96 20.07 -0.61
N ALA A 35 8.18 19.49 -1.79
CA ALA A 35 9.48 19.00 -2.22
C ALA A 35 10.08 20.06 -3.19
N GLU A 36 11.18 20.71 -2.81
CA GLU A 36 11.79 21.82 -3.60
C GLU A 36 12.50 21.35 -4.89
N THR A 37 12.74 20.06 -5.05
CA THR A 37 13.56 19.50 -6.13
C THR A 37 12.79 18.84 -7.25
N ASP A 38 11.44 18.82 -7.19
CA ASP A 38 10.63 18.11 -8.17
C ASP A 38 10.31 19.00 -9.38
N LEU A 39 10.62 18.51 -10.59
CA LEU A 39 10.24 19.20 -11.83
C LEU A 39 8.73 19.18 -12.05
N SER A 40 8.03 18.22 -11.48
CA SER A 40 6.59 18.04 -11.65
C SER A 40 5.78 18.93 -10.72
N ILE A 41 4.86 19.71 -11.30
CA ILE A 41 3.85 20.49 -10.57
C ILE A 41 2.72 19.52 -10.17
N GLY A 42 2.94 18.74 -9.12
CA GLY A 42 2.00 17.75 -8.59
C GLY A 42 1.61 18.02 -7.13
N ASN A 43 0.92 17.06 -6.53
CA ASN A 43 0.56 17.07 -5.11
C ASN A 43 1.61 16.27 -4.32
N ASN A 44 2.75 16.92 -4.06
CA ASN A 44 3.87 16.32 -3.36
C ASN A 44 3.80 16.63 -1.86
N THR A 45 4.03 15.60 -1.04
CA THR A 45 4.05 15.69 0.42
C THR A 45 5.29 14.98 0.94
N VAL A 46 5.95 15.56 1.93
CA VAL A 46 7.08 14.94 2.62
C VAL A 46 6.70 14.67 4.08
N VAL A 47 6.94 13.46 4.53
CA VAL A 47 6.77 13.03 5.92
C VAL A 47 8.15 12.74 6.50
N GLU A 48 8.59 13.55 7.44
CA GLU A 48 9.80 13.27 8.22
C GLU A 48 9.48 12.20 9.26
N ASN A 49 10.19 11.08 9.22
CA ASN A 49 9.89 9.91 10.06
C ASN A 49 10.62 9.95 11.41
N HIS A 50 10.43 11.02 12.18
CA HIS A 50 11.04 11.13 13.51
C HIS A 50 10.14 10.52 14.59
N ASN A 51 10.70 9.65 15.43
CA ASN A 51 10.01 9.06 16.58
C ASN A 51 8.70 8.33 16.24
N SER A 52 8.59 7.77 15.03
CA SER A 52 7.40 7.09 14.57
C SER A 52 7.00 5.94 15.49
N GLN A 53 5.69 5.86 15.78
CA GLN A 53 5.07 4.74 16.49
C GLN A 53 4.60 3.64 15.55
N TYR A 54 4.62 3.91 14.25
CA TYR A 54 4.03 3.06 13.23
C TYR A 54 5.01 2.00 12.74
N GLN A 55 4.50 0.87 12.26
CA GLN A 55 5.29 -0.32 11.97
C GLN A 55 5.41 -0.59 10.47
N THR A 56 4.43 -0.15 9.69
CA THR A 56 4.38 -0.35 8.25
C THR A 56 4.40 0.99 7.52
N LEU A 57 4.83 0.96 6.27
CA LEU A 57 4.85 2.16 5.43
C LEU A 57 3.45 2.77 5.27
N GLY A 58 2.42 1.94 5.05
CA GLY A 58 1.05 2.43 4.91
C GLY A 58 0.51 3.08 6.19
N ASP A 59 0.83 2.53 7.37
CA ASP A 59 0.39 3.11 8.63
C ASP A 59 1.11 4.42 8.96
N THR A 60 2.38 4.55 8.59
CA THR A 60 3.16 5.79 8.75
C THR A 60 2.53 6.96 7.96
N LEU A 61 1.89 6.68 6.83
CA LEU A 61 1.35 7.68 5.93
C LEU A 61 -0.14 8.00 6.15
N LYS A 62 -0.83 7.31 7.07
CA LYS A 62 -2.28 7.46 7.28
C LYS A 62 -2.74 8.86 7.68
N GLN A 63 -1.83 9.72 8.14
CA GLN A 63 -2.14 11.11 8.50
C GLN A 63 -2.07 12.10 7.33
N VAL A 64 -1.65 11.63 6.17
CA VAL A 64 -1.63 12.42 4.94
C VAL A 64 -3.00 12.32 4.27
N SER A 65 -3.58 13.46 3.89
CA SER A 65 -4.84 13.48 3.14
C SER A 65 -4.70 12.74 1.81
N GLY A 66 -5.74 12.00 1.40
CA GLY A 66 -5.73 11.19 0.19
C GLY A 66 -4.87 9.93 0.27
N VAL A 67 -4.19 9.64 1.42
CA VAL A 67 -3.39 8.44 1.61
C VAL A 67 -3.93 7.62 2.78
N GLN A 68 -4.39 6.41 2.50
CA GLN A 68 -4.88 5.46 3.50
C GLN A 68 -3.94 4.26 3.62
N ASN A 69 -4.16 3.44 4.63
CA ASN A 69 -3.45 2.19 4.81
C ASN A 69 -4.32 1.01 4.33
N SER A 70 -3.81 0.19 3.41
CA SER A 70 -4.39 -1.11 3.10
C SER A 70 -3.83 -2.14 4.09
N ALA A 71 -4.48 -2.23 5.25
CA ALA A 71 -4.00 -3.13 6.29
C ALA A 71 -4.40 -4.58 5.98
N PHE A 72 -3.43 -5.39 5.57
CA PHE A 72 -3.56 -6.84 5.59
C PHE A 72 -3.13 -7.36 6.99
N GLY A 73 -3.90 -7.02 8.00
CA GLY A 73 -3.48 -7.06 9.39
C GLY A 73 -2.51 -5.91 9.72
N PRO A 74 -1.96 -5.85 10.95
CA PRO A 74 -1.07 -4.76 11.36
C PRO A 74 0.33 -4.86 10.77
N ASN A 75 0.69 -6.01 10.18
CA ASN A 75 2.06 -6.36 9.80
C ASN A 75 2.34 -6.19 8.30
N ALA A 76 1.31 -6.05 7.48
CA ALA A 76 1.42 -5.86 6.03
C ALA A 76 0.53 -4.69 5.58
N GLY A 77 0.92 -3.49 5.95
CA GLY A 77 0.25 -2.26 5.56
C GLY A 77 0.94 -1.59 4.37
N ALA A 78 0.18 -1.31 3.33
CA ALA A 78 0.65 -0.63 2.14
C ALA A 78 -0.09 0.71 1.93
N PRO A 79 0.57 1.74 1.37
CA PRO A 79 -0.09 3.00 1.06
C PRO A 79 -1.14 2.80 -0.04
N VAL A 80 -2.31 3.40 0.18
CA VAL A 80 -3.40 3.52 -0.78
C VAL A 80 -3.59 4.99 -1.09
N ILE A 81 -3.26 5.38 -2.31
CA ILE A 81 -3.39 6.77 -2.78
C ILE A 81 -4.68 6.89 -3.57
N ARG A 82 -5.64 7.71 -3.09
CA ARG A 82 -6.89 7.98 -3.81
C ARG A 82 -7.61 6.71 -4.30
N SER A 83 -7.70 5.70 -3.45
CA SER A 83 -8.22 4.33 -3.71
C SER A 83 -7.36 3.42 -4.60
N LEU A 84 -6.14 3.81 -4.95
CA LEU A 84 -5.21 3.01 -5.75
C LEU A 84 -4.11 2.42 -4.86
N SER A 85 -3.76 1.15 -5.08
CA SER A 85 -2.76 0.41 -4.31
C SER A 85 -2.05 -0.65 -5.15
N GLY A 86 -1.09 -1.35 -4.56
CA GLY A 86 -0.34 -2.42 -5.23
C GLY A 86 0.41 -1.92 -6.46
N ASN A 87 0.25 -2.59 -7.56
CA ASN A 87 0.92 -2.26 -8.84
C ASN A 87 0.55 -0.89 -9.45
N ARG A 88 -0.27 -0.08 -8.77
CA ARG A 88 -0.62 1.28 -9.20
C ARG A 88 0.06 2.37 -8.40
N VAL A 89 0.73 2.01 -7.31
CA VAL A 89 1.51 2.94 -6.48
C VAL A 89 2.95 2.45 -6.44
N GLN A 90 3.85 3.21 -7.08
CA GLN A 90 5.26 2.86 -7.16
C GLN A 90 5.95 3.09 -5.81
N ILE A 91 6.51 2.02 -5.23
CA ILE A 91 7.32 2.11 -4.02
C ILE A 91 8.80 2.17 -4.39
N LEU A 92 9.48 3.16 -3.85
CA LEU A 92 10.89 3.45 -4.10
C LEU A 92 11.67 3.54 -2.80
N GLU A 93 12.94 3.21 -2.84
CA GLU A 93 13.95 3.56 -1.85
C GLU A 93 15.08 4.33 -2.53
N ASP A 94 15.37 5.54 -2.03
CA ASP A 94 16.39 6.44 -2.60
C ASP A 94 16.20 6.69 -4.11
N GLY A 95 14.92 6.74 -4.54
CA GLY A 95 14.52 6.95 -5.93
C GLY A 95 14.64 5.73 -6.85
N GLN A 96 14.89 4.55 -6.31
CA GLN A 96 15.00 3.29 -7.07
C GLN A 96 13.91 2.32 -6.65
N SER A 97 13.30 1.61 -7.61
CA SER A 97 12.24 0.65 -7.35
C SER A 97 12.70 -0.53 -6.51
N ILE A 98 11.90 -0.92 -5.52
CA ILE A 98 12.12 -2.12 -4.68
C ILE A 98 11.07 -3.20 -5.01
N TYR A 99 10.78 -3.36 -6.28
CA TYR A 99 9.74 -4.26 -6.76
C TYR A 99 9.94 -5.72 -6.28
N GLY A 100 8.89 -6.31 -5.78
CA GLY A 100 8.82 -7.70 -5.33
C GLY A 100 7.38 -8.19 -5.27
N MET A 101 7.14 -9.30 -4.60
CA MET A 101 5.80 -9.86 -4.42
C MET A 101 4.82 -8.90 -3.74
N ASN A 102 5.32 -7.99 -2.90
CA ASN A 102 4.55 -6.96 -2.22
C ASN A 102 3.83 -5.98 -3.16
N ALA A 103 4.30 -5.81 -4.38
CA ALA A 103 3.62 -5.00 -5.39
C ALA A 103 2.43 -5.75 -6.02
N MET A 104 2.55 -7.07 -6.19
CA MET A 104 1.51 -7.91 -6.81
C MET A 104 0.37 -8.24 -5.85
N THR A 105 0.65 -8.34 -4.55
CA THR A 105 -0.34 -8.80 -3.57
C THR A 105 -0.18 -8.08 -2.24
N GLY A 106 -1.30 -7.59 -1.68
CA GLY A 106 -1.31 -6.75 -0.48
C GLY A 106 -0.98 -7.47 0.83
N ASN A 107 -0.92 -8.80 0.83
CA ASN A 107 -0.58 -9.62 2.01
C ASN A 107 0.92 -9.68 2.28
N ILE A 108 1.76 -9.30 1.32
CA ILE A 108 3.21 -9.27 1.48
C ILE A 108 3.63 -7.87 1.94
N SER A 109 4.30 -7.81 3.09
CA SER A 109 4.79 -6.58 3.68
C SER A 109 5.81 -5.88 2.77
N ILE A 110 5.68 -4.56 2.65
CA ILE A 110 6.72 -3.72 2.05
C ILE A 110 7.90 -3.68 3.02
N PRO A 111 9.12 -4.04 2.59
CA PRO A 111 10.30 -3.93 3.43
C PRO A 111 10.57 -2.48 3.83
N PHE A 112 10.38 -2.14 5.10
CA PHE A 112 10.48 -0.78 5.63
C PHE A 112 11.16 -0.80 7.00
N ASP A 113 12.06 0.17 7.24
CA ASP A 113 12.67 0.37 8.55
C ASP A 113 12.02 1.57 9.26
N PRO A 114 11.17 1.35 10.26
CA PRO A 114 10.51 2.44 10.97
C PRO A 114 11.42 3.19 11.96
N LEU A 115 12.63 2.68 12.26
CA LEU A 115 13.54 3.30 13.21
C LEU A 115 14.46 4.34 12.58
N PHE A 116 14.96 4.08 11.36
CA PHE A 116 16.03 4.87 10.75
C PHE A 116 15.72 5.41 9.34
N SER A 117 14.52 5.18 8.79
CA SER A 117 14.09 5.90 7.59
C SER A 117 13.98 7.39 7.88
N GLN A 118 14.60 8.24 7.04
CA GLN A 118 14.72 9.68 7.29
C GLN A 118 13.46 10.44 6.89
N ALA A 119 13.10 10.36 5.63
CA ALA A 119 11.95 11.02 5.07
C ALA A 119 11.21 10.11 4.09
N ILE A 120 9.93 10.37 3.90
CA ILE A 120 9.09 9.68 2.93
C ILE A 120 8.45 10.73 2.03
N HIS A 121 8.79 10.69 0.75
CA HIS A 121 8.23 11.57 -0.27
C HIS A 121 7.06 10.88 -0.94
N ILE A 122 5.94 11.58 -1.04
CA ILE A 122 4.70 11.06 -1.61
C ILE A 122 4.29 11.98 -2.75
N ASN A 123 4.12 11.42 -3.94
CA ASN A 123 3.43 12.09 -5.02
C ASN A 123 2.05 11.45 -5.20
N LYS A 124 0.99 12.21 -4.94
CA LYS A 124 -0.40 11.75 -5.05
C LYS A 124 -0.96 11.86 -6.47
N SER A 125 -0.23 12.50 -7.37
CA SER A 125 -0.54 12.56 -8.80
C SER A 125 0.14 11.42 -9.54
N SER A 126 -0.32 11.11 -10.76
CA SER A 126 0.42 10.14 -11.59
C SER A 126 1.87 10.58 -11.82
N ASP A 127 2.78 9.66 -11.59
CA ASP A 127 4.22 9.84 -11.70
C ASP A 127 4.84 8.90 -12.76
N SER A 128 3.98 8.41 -13.67
CA SER A 128 4.35 7.42 -14.69
C SER A 128 5.40 7.94 -15.66
N VAL A 129 5.43 9.23 -15.94
CA VAL A 129 6.49 9.82 -16.78
C VAL A 129 7.87 9.57 -16.18
N ARG A 130 8.00 9.71 -14.86
CA ARG A 130 9.29 9.55 -14.17
C ARG A 130 9.61 8.08 -13.88
N TYR A 131 8.64 7.31 -13.38
CA TYR A 131 8.89 5.98 -12.81
C TYR A 131 8.21 4.82 -13.54
N GLY A 132 7.49 5.08 -14.64
CA GLY A 132 6.82 4.05 -15.45
C GLY A 132 5.40 3.71 -15.03
N GLY A 133 4.82 2.70 -15.69
CA GLY A 133 3.41 2.36 -15.59
C GLY A 133 2.92 2.08 -14.16
N ASN A 134 3.76 1.50 -13.30
CA ASN A 134 3.41 1.20 -11.91
C ASN A 134 3.23 2.45 -11.01
N ALA A 135 3.59 3.64 -11.51
CA ALA A 135 3.32 4.93 -10.86
C ALA A 135 2.05 5.64 -11.37
N ILE A 136 1.14 4.91 -12.02
CA ILE A 136 -0.11 5.44 -12.59
C ILE A 136 -1.01 6.12 -11.54
N GLY A 137 -0.98 5.65 -10.28
CA GLY A 137 -1.71 6.21 -9.14
C GLY A 137 -0.87 7.10 -8.23
N GLY A 138 0.44 7.20 -8.49
CA GLY A 138 1.37 7.96 -7.67
C GLY A 138 2.61 7.19 -7.26
N SER A 139 3.47 7.82 -6.48
CA SER A 139 4.70 7.22 -5.97
C SER A 139 4.95 7.51 -4.50
N VAL A 140 5.66 6.60 -3.84
CA VAL A 140 6.13 6.75 -2.45
C VAL A 140 7.60 6.39 -2.42
N ASN A 141 8.45 7.35 -2.12
CA ASN A 141 9.91 7.18 -2.04
C ASN A 141 10.39 7.33 -0.59
N VAL A 142 11.04 6.29 -0.08
CA VAL A 142 11.63 6.25 1.26
C VAL A 142 13.10 6.62 1.16
N GLU A 143 13.51 7.65 1.88
CA GLU A 143 14.92 8.00 2.04
C GLU A 143 15.56 7.22 3.17
N THR A 144 16.58 6.42 2.85
CA THR A 144 17.30 5.60 3.83
C THR A 144 18.47 6.34 4.47
N GLY A 145 19.07 7.27 3.73
CA GLY A 145 20.30 7.96 4.13
C GLY A 145 21.50 7.02 4.31
N LEU A 146 21.54 5.91 3.57
CA LEU A 146 22.69 5.00 3.54
C LEU A 146 23.84 5.58 2.70
N ILE A 147 23.49 6.17 1.57
CA ILE A 147 24.43 6.92 0.72
C ILE A 147 24.32 8.39 1.11
N SER A 148 25.37 8.96 1.68
CA SER A 148 25.41 10.38 2.02
C SER A 148 25.59 11.19 0.72
N LYS A 149 24.72 12.16 0.46
CA LYS A 149 24.81 13.04 -0.72
C LYS A 149 25.72 14.24 -0.47
N ASP A 150 25.85 14.59 0.80
CA ASP A 150 26.73 15.66 1.29
C ASP A 150 27.64 15.13 2.39
N MET A 151 28.80 15.77 2.58
CA MET A 151 29.75 15.44 3.64
C MET A 151 29.08 15.77 5.00
N PRO A 152 29.00 14.80 5.92
CA PRO A 152 28.49 15.08 7.27
C PRO A 152 29.37 16.05 8.05
N ASP A 153 28.80 16.91 8.87
CA ASP A 153 29.50 17.97 9.62
C ASP A 153 30.48 17.45 10.66
N LYS A 154 30.24 16.27 11.23
CA LYS A 154 31.09 15.63 12.24
C LYS A 154 31.80 14.42 11.66
N ASN A 155 33.03 14.12 12.11
CA ASN A 155 33.79 12.93 11.71
C ASN A 155 33.08 11.61 12.03
N SER A 156 32.28 11.61 13.08
CA SER A 156 31.43 10.48 13.47
C SER A 156 30.09 10.96 13.99
N ASN A 157 29.05 10.22 13.69
CA ASN A 157 27.72 10.43 14.21
C ASN A 157 27.09 9.05 14.52
N LEU A 158 26.76 8.83 15.77
CA LEU A 158 26.11 7.60 16.23
C LEU A 158 24.66 7.92 16.66
N GLU A 159 23.72 7.28 16.01
CA GLU A 159 22.31 7.31 16.39
C GLU A 159 21.92 5.96 17.01
N LEU A 160 21.32 5.99 18.19
CA LEU A 160 20.79 4.83 18.91
C LEU A 160 19.29 4.99 19.03
N ALA A 161 18.52 3.89 18.81
CA ALA A 161 17.09 3.87 19.01
C ALA A 161 16.67 2.63 19.83
N VAL A 162 15.86 2.86 20.85
CA VAL A 162 15.28 1.78 21.67
C VAL A 162 13.79 2.08 21.89
N ARG A 163 12.94 1.08 21.70
CA ARG A 163 11.50 1.18 21.92
C ARG A 163 10.98 -0.06 22.63
N LYS A 164 10.16 0.16 23.64
CA LYS A 164 9.44 -0.87 24.39
C LYS A 164 7.97 -0.50 24.48
N GLY A 165 7.10 -1.46 24.31
CA GLY A 165 5.67 -1.16 24.29
C GLY A 165 4.76 -2.34 24.58
N TRP A 166 3.47 -2.09 24.44
CA TRP A 166 2.44 -3.10 24.55
C TRP A 166 2.63 -4.16 23.46
N ASN A 167 2.02 -5.33 23.67
CA ASN A 167 2.21 -6.50 22.82
C ASN A 167 3.67 -7.02 22.80
N ASN A 168 4.40 -6.75 23.89
CA ASN A 168 5.83 -7.08 24.00
C ASN A 168 6.65 -6.52 22.85
N THR A 169 6.31 -5.31 22.39
CA THR A 169 7.12 -4.62 21.39
C THR A 169 8.51 -4.39 21.94
N ASP A 170 9.50 -4.92 21.25
CA ASP A 170 10.92 -4.70 21.48
C ASP A 170 11.54 -4.27 20.17
N ALA A 171 11.99 -3.02 20.09
CA ALA A 171 12.69 -2.54 18.92
C ALA A 171 13.94 -1.78 19.33
N HIS A 172 15.05 -2.07 18.71
CA HIS A 172 16.33 -1.42 18.96
C HIS A 172 17.23 -1.44 17.74
N GLY A 173 18.14 -0.50 17.69
CA GLY A 173 19.09 -0.42 16.61
C GLY A 173 20.06 0.74 16.75
N PHE A 174 20.99 0.82 15.79
CA PHE A 174 21.91 1.92 15.66
C PHE A 174 22.17 2.26 14.20
N LYS A 175 22.51 3.52 13.96
CA LYS A 175 23.10 4.02 12.72
C LYS A 175 24.38 4.76 13.05
N LEU A 176 25.50 4.35 12.44
CA LEU A 176 26.80 4.93 12.65
C LEU A 176 27.31 5.50 11.32
N ASN A 177 27.60 6.79 11.30
CA ASN A 177 28.34 7.43 10.24
C ASN A 177 29.78 7.65 10.66
N LEU A 178 30.72 7.30 9.79
CA LEU A 178 32.16 7.60 9.90
C LEU A 178 32.59 8.29 8.63
N ASN A 179 33.33 9.38 8.75
CA ASN A 179 33.85 10.09 7.60
C ASN A 179 35.23 10.74 7.88
N ASN A 180 35.93 11.07 6.83
CA ASN A 180 37.27 11.66 6.92
C ASN A 180 37.28 13.19 6.78
N GLN A 181 36.11 13.85 6.79
CA GLN A 181 35.93 15.29 6.58
C GLN A 181 36.59 15.84 5.30
N SER A 182 36.81 14.98 4.33
CA SER A 182 37.44 15.33 3.06
C SER A 182 36.64 14.81 1.88
N ASN A 183 36.68 13.52 1.66
CA ASN A 183 36.07 12.94 0.45
C ASN A 183 35.41 11.57 0.65
N PHE A 184 35.35 11.05 1.87
CA PHE A 184 34.81 9.72 2.12
C PHE A 184 33.93 9.65 3.35
N SER A 185 32.76 9.02 3.20
CA SER A 185 31.82 8.76 4.29
C SER A 185 31.28 7.34 4.19
N THR A 186 31.09 6.69 5.34
CA THR A 186 30.47 5.35 5.44
C THR A 186 29.42 5.32 6.53
N ASN A 187 28.27 4.75 6.22
CA ASN A 187 27.17 4.52 7.13
C ASN A 187 27.01 3.03 7.40
N PHE A 188 26.83 2.66 8.66
CA PHE A 188 26.45 1.33 9.12
C PHE A 188 25.10 1.42 9.79
N LEU A 189 24.23 0.47 9.54
CA LEU A 189 22.91 0.42 10.13
C LEU A 189 22.57 -1.00 10.58
N PHE A 190 22.01 -1.07 11.78
CA PHE A 190 21.38 -2.27 12.31
C PHE A 190 20.08 -1.89 12.99
N SER A 191 19.00 -2.62 12.71
CA SER A 191 17.78 -2.55 13.49
C SER A 191 17.13 -3.93 13.64
N LYS A 192 16.46 -4.11 14.76
CA LYS A 192 15.66 -5.29 15.06
C LYS A 192 14.36 -4.86 15.74
N GLN A 193 13.26 -5.52 15.36
CA GLN A 193 11.95 -5.30 15.97
C GLN A 193 11.23 -6.64 16.12
N ASP A 194 10.79 -6.92 17.34
CA ASP A 194 9.97 -8.08 17.69
C ASP A 194 8.66 -7.60 18.31
N ILE A 195 7.53 -8.10 17.84
CA ILE A 195 6.20 -7.80 18.33
C ILE A 195 5.42 -9.10 18.49
N SER A 196 4.86 -9.32 19.67
CA SER A 196 3.96 -10.44 19.91
C SER A 196 2.57 -10.17 19.32
N SER A 197 1.74 -11.20 19.26
CA SER A 197 0.34 -11.06 18.87
C SER A 197 -0.36 -9.98 19.68
N TYR A 198 -1.05 -9.06 18.99
CA TYR A 198 -1.57 -7.84 19.60
C TYR A 198 -2.95 -8.01 20.26
N LYS A 199 -3.24 -7.11 21.18
CA LYS A 199 -4.55 -7.01 21.85
C LYS A 199 -5.54 -6.29 20.94
N ILE A 200 -6.79 -6.74 20.99
CA ILE A 200 -7.93 -6.17 20.28
C ILE A 200 -9.03 -5.77 21.28
N PRO A 201 -9.89 -4.79 20.98
CA PRO A 201 -10.91 -4.33 21.90
C PRO A 201 -11.98 -5.36 22.26
N GLY A 202 -12.31 -6.24 21.33
CA GLY A 202 -13.38 -7.22 21.46
C GLY A 202 -13.03 -8.55 20.80
N ASN A 203 -13.88 -8.98 19.87
CA ASN A 203 -13.72 -10.20 19.09
C ASN A 203 -12.94 -9.97 17.80
N SER A 204 -12.23 -10.97 17.33
CA SER A 204 -11.54 -10.90 16.04
C SER A 204 -12.53 -10.86 14.87
N LYS A 205 -13.59 -11.66 14.92
CA LYS A 205 -14.65 -11.63 13.91
C LYS A 205 -15.60 -10.47 14.17
N ALA A 206 -15.98 -9.76 13.13
CA ALA A 206 -16.99 -8.72 13.17
C ALA A 206 -18.35 -9.27 13.57
N GLU A 207 -19.22 -8.44 14.12
CA GLU A 207 -20.58 -8.84 14.52
C GLU A 207 -21.34 -9.49 13.36
N GLN A 208 -21.13 -9.01 12.14
CA GLN A 208 -21.69 -9.56 10.91
C GLN A 208 -21.31 -11.03 10.65
N CYS A 209 -20.20 -11.48 11.22
CA CYS A 209 -19.72 -12.88 11.13
C CYS A 209 -20.33 -13.79 12.21
N ASN A 210 -20.97 -13.21 13.23
CA ASN A 210 -21.56 -13.95 14.34
C ASN A 210 -23.00 -14.41 14.01
N SER A 211 -23.70 -14.90 14.99
CA SER A 211 -25.05 -15.46 14.88
C SER A 211 -26.02 -14.68 13.97
N GLY A 212 -26.83 -15.38 13.18
CA GLY A 212 -27.82 -14.78 12.28
C GLY A 212 -27.27 -14.36 10.94
N ILE A 213 -26.05 -14.70 10.64
CA ILE A 213 -25.41 -14.45 9.35
C ILE A 213 -26.22 -15.01 8.19
N PHE A 214 -27.01 -16.04 8.44
CA PHE A 214 -27.87 -16.69 7.47
C PHE A 214 -29.32 -16.75 7.98
N PRO A 215 -30.01 -15.61 8.06
CA PRO A 215 -31.45 -15.67 8.33
C PRO A 215 -32.14 -16.41 7.19
N ALA A 216 -33.08 -17.26 7.51
CA ALA A 216 -33.83 -18.08 6.55
C ALA A 216 -34.51 -17.28 5.43
N THR A 217 -34.52 -15.98 5.51
CA THR A 217 -35.30 -15.08 4.66
C THR A 217 -34.55 -13.93 4.00
N GLY A 218 -33.24 -13.89 4.00
CA GLY A 218 -32.59 -12.71 3.42
C GLY A 218 -31.07 -12.76 3.45
N GLY A 219 -30.59 -13.87 3.18
CA GLY A 219 -29.27 -14.35 3.26
C GLY A 219 -28.11 -13.42 3.06
N VAL A 220 -27.12 -13.66 3.84
CA VAL A 220 -25.79 -13.13 3.67
C VAL A 220 -25.09 -13.88 2.54
N SER A 221 -24.30 -13.15 1.79
CA SER A 221 -23.60 -13.65 0.62
C SER A 221 -22.52 -14.70 0.96
N SER A 222 -22.23 -15.62 0.04
CA SER A 222 -21.07 -16.50 0.14
C SER A 222 -19.80 -15.70 0.28
N ALA A 223 -19.73 -14.52 -0.34
CA ALA A 223 -18.61 -13.61 -0.20
C ALA A 223 -18.38 -13.18 1.25
N LEU A 224 -19.43 -12.99 2.05
CA LEU A 224 -19.26 -12.69 3.48
C LEU A 224 -18.87 -13.93 4.26
N ALA A 225 -19.45 -15.11 3.97
CA ALA A 225 -19.06 -16.35 4.63
C ALA A 225 -17.59 -16.68 4.39
N ASP A 226 -17.12 -16.54 3.15
CA ASP A 226 -15.70 -16.71 2.81
C ASP A 226 -14.82 -15.68 3.51
N ALA A 227 -15.23 -14.42 3.51
CA ALA A 227 -14.50 -13.32 4.16
C ALA A 227 -14.47 -13.45 5.68
N CYS A 228 -15.48 -14.06 6.28
CA CYS A 228 -15.54 -14.37 7.72
C CYS A 228 -14.77 -15.63 8.11
N GLN A 229 -14.23 -16.39 7.15
CA GLN A 229 -13.58 -17.68 7.39
C GLN A 229 -14.46 -18.61 8.24
N ASN A 230 -15.74 -18.64 7.92
CA ASN A 230 -16.70 -19.55 8.54
C ASN A 230 -16.59 -20.94 7.92
N ASP A 231 -17.19 -21.96 8.55
CA ASP A 231 -17.12 -23.34 8.08
C ASP A 231 -17.40 -23.43 6.59
N ALA A 232 -16.51 -24.09 5.87
CA ALA A 232 -16.64 -24.31 4.43
C ALA A 232 -17.96 -24.95 3.99
N ARG A 233 -18.67 -25.62 4.91
CA ARG A 233 -20.03 -26.13 4.65
C ARG A 233 -21.07 -25.04 4.43
N ILE A 234 -20.84 -23.82 4.84
CA ILE A 234 -21.70 -22.69 4.52
C ILE A 234 -21.72 -22.43 3.02
N GLN A 235 -20.63 -22.65 2.35
CA GLN A 235 -20.51 -22.46 0.90
C GLN A 235 -21.44 -23.42 0.12
N GLN A 236 -21.80 -24.55 0.70
CA GLN A 236 -22.80 -25.48 0.12
C GLN A 236 -24.22 -24.92 0.12
N ILE A 237 -24.48 -23.89 0.90
CA ILE A 237 -25.78 -23.22 0.98
C ILE A 237 -25.98 -22.26 -0.17
N TYR A 238 -24.94 -22.00 -0.92
CA TYR A 238 -24.88 -20.84 -1.77
C TYR A 238 -25.00 -21.22 -3.23
N ASN A 239 -26.03 -20.74 -3.81
CA ASN A 239 -26.26 -20.95 -5.22
C ASN A 239 -26.45 -19.63 -5.94
N THR A 240 -25.36 -19.07 -6.41
CA THR A 240 -25.31 -17.76 -7.05
C THR A 240 -25.12 -17.83 -8.55
N ALA A 241 -24.69 -18.98 -9.04
CA ALA A 241 -24.49 -19.18 -10.47
C ALA A 241 -25.71 -19.86 -11.09
N SER A 242 -26.34 -19.24 -12.04
CA SER A 242 -27.36 -19.87 -12.86
C SER A 242 -26.73 -20.89 -13.82
N GLN A 243 -27.51 -21.89 -14.27
CA GLN A 243 -27.01 -22.82 -15.26
C GLN A 243 -26.56 -22.09 -16.53
N LYS A 244 -27.29 -21.06 -16.94
CA LYS A 244 -26.92 -20.23 -18.09
C LYS A 244 -25.53 -19.59 -17.92
N TYR A 245 -25.22 -19.11 -16.71
CA TYR A 245 -23.89 -18.57 -16.41
C TYR A 245 -22.82 -19.64 -16.53
N ILE A 246 -23.06 -20.83 -15.96
CA ILE A 246 -22.10 -21.93 -15.99
C ILE A 246 -21.85 -22.35 -17.43
N ASP A 247 -22.90 -22.53 -18.23
CA ASP A 247 -22.78 -22.95 -19.64
C ASP A 247 -22.02 -21.91 -20.47
N GLN A 248 -22.28 -20.62 -20.24
CA GLN A 248 -21.56 -19.55 -20.91
C GLN A 248 -20.11 -19.48 -20.44
N PHE A 249 -19.85 -19.55 -19.11
CA PHE A 249 -18.51 -19.54 -18.57
C PHE A 249 -17.68 -20.73 -19.11
N MET A 250 -18.28 -21.92 -19.20
CA MET A 250 -17.62 -23.10 -19.75
C MET A 250 -17.35 -22.97 -21.25
N THR A 251 -18.24 -22.30 -21.98
CA THR A 251 -18.04 -22.00 -23.41
C THR A 251 -16.89 -21.02 -23.63
N GLU A 252 -16.80 -20.01 -22.77
CA GLU A 252 -15.73 -19.00 -22.82
C GLU A 252 -14.38 -19.55 -22.28
N ASN A 253 -14.43 -20.55 -21.41
CA ASN A 253 -13.29 -21.16 -20.74
C ASN A 253 -13.36 -22.70 -20.82
N PRO A 254 -13.20 -23.30 -22.02
CA PRO A 254 -13.40 -24.72 -22.22
C PRO A 254 -12.48 -25.63 -21.40
N ASP A 255 -11.30 -25.10 -21.06
CA ASP A 255 -10.31 -25.82 -20.25
C ASP A 255 -10.72 -25.98 -18.77
N TRP A 256 -11.79 -25.32 -18.35
CA TRP A 256 -12.31 -25.38 -16.97
C TRP A 256 -13.28 -26.55 -16.73
N ALA A 257 -13.56 -27.31 -17.76
CA ALA A 257 -14.52 -28.42 -17.72
C ALA A 257 -14.09 -29.64 -16.91
N ASP A 258 -12.88 -29.67 -16.37
CA ASP A 258 -12.21 -30.91 -15.93
C ASP A 258 -12.36 -31.24 -14.43
N GLY A 259 -13.40 -30.72 -13.77
CA GLY A 259 -13.84 -31.24 -12.46
C GLY A 259 -12.94 -31.00 -11.26
N GLN A 260 -11.91 -30.14 -11.36
CA GLN A 260 -11.14 -29.69 -10.18
C GLN A 260 -11.90 -28.67 -9.34
N PHE A 261 -13.00 -28.12 -9.87
CA PHE A 261 -13.77 -27.06 -9.26
C PHE A 261 -15.22 -27.48 -9.06
N SER A 262 -15.80 -27.04 -7.96
CA SER A 262 -17.21 -27.18 -7.68
C SER A 262 -17.95 -25.92 -8.06
N PHE A 263 -19.03 -26.05 -8.81
CA PHE A 263 -19.89 -24.94 -9.18
C PHE A 263 -21.01 -24.75 -8.16
N TYR A 264 -21.36 -23.50 -7.91
CA TYR A 264 -22.60 -23.14 -7.24
C TYR A 264 -23.75 -23.18 -8.25
N THR A 265 -24.35 -24.34 -8.44
CA THR A 265 -25.38 -24.55 -9.46
C THR A 265 -26.74 -24.82 -8.84
N ASP A 266 -27.78 -24.76 -9.66
CA ASP A 266 -29.15 -25.15 -9.31
C ASP A 266 -29.38 -26.66 -9.38
N LYS A 267 -28.40 -27.43 -9.78
CA LYS A 267 -28.52 -28.89 -9.87
C LYS A 267 -28.00 -29.53 -8.57
N PRO A 268 -28.78 -30.45 -7.98
CA PRO A 268 -28.37 -31.15 -6.75
C PRO A 268 -27.19 -32.09 -6.95
N THR A 269 -26.99 -32.55 -8.19
CA THR A 269 -25.92 -33.46 -8.53
C THR A 269 -25.28 -33.11 -9.87
N SER A 270 -24.01 -33.41 -10.01
CA SER A 270 -23.29 -33.37 -11.29
C SER A 270 -22.63 -34.73 -11.56
N VAL A 271 -22.49 -35.08 -12.82
CA VAL A 271 -21.80 -36.31 -13.24
C VAL A 271 -20.47 -35.94 -13.83
N TRP A 272 -19.38 -36.49 -13.28
CA TRP A 272 -18.05 -36.29 -13.79
C TRP A 272 -17.28 -37.60 -13.85
N SER A 273 -16.65 -37.87 -14.97
CA SER A 273 -15.91 -39.13 -15.19
C SER A 273 -16.69 -40.40 -14.81
N GLY A 274 -18.01 -40.41 -15.11
CA GLY A 274 -18.90 -41.52 -14.81
C GLY A 274 -19.32 -41.67 -13.34
N LYS A 275 -18.90 -40.75 -12.46
CA LYS A 275 -19.29 -40.67 -11.06
C LYS A 275 -20.25 -39.52 -10.82
N THR A 276 -21.26 -39.74 -10.00
CA THR A 276 -22.19 -38.72 -9.57
C THR A 276 -21.69 -38.08 -8.28
N TYR A 277 -21.56 -36.76 -8.29
CA TYR A 277 -21.17 -35.94 -7.13
C TYR A 277 -22.35 -35.10 -6.69
N THR A 278 -22.52 -34.97 -5.38
CA THR A 278 -23.47 -34.00 -4.84
C THR A 278 -22.87 -32.61 -4.97
N ASN A 279 -23.55 -31.74 -5.68
CA ASN A 279 -23.12 -30.36 -5.83
C ASN A 279 -23.36 -29.59 -4.52
N PRO A 280 -22.57 -28.56 -4.21
CA PRO A 280 -22.84 -27.62 -3.14
C PRO A 280 -23.98 -26.67 -3.53
N VAL A 281 -25.13 -27.21 -3.84
CA VAL A 281 -26.25 -26.49 -4.47
C VAL A 281 -27.43 -26.50 -3.53
N ASN A 282 -28.14 -25.37 -3.50
CA ASN A 282 -29.45 -25.32 -2.92
C ASN A 282 -30.46 -25.92 -3.92
N PRO A 283 -31.12 -27.07 -3.63
CA PRO A 283 -32.07 -27.69 -4.53
C PRO A 283 -33.34 -26.83 -4.75
N GLU A 284 -33.54 -25.78 -3.94
CA GLU A 284 -34.64 -24.85 -4.09
C GLU A 284 -34.25 -23.58 -4.85
N TYR A 285 -33.06 -23.55 -5.44
CA TYR A 285 -32.60 -22.37 -6.16
C TYR A 285 -33.47 -22.00 -7.33
N LYS A 286 -33.79 -20.70 -7.39
CA LYS A 286 -34.43 -20.09 -8.55
C LYS A 286 -33.47 -19.02 -9.09
N PRO A 287 -33.22 -18.96 -10.41
CA PRO A 287 -32.21 -18.09 -11.00
C PRO A 287 -32.23 -16.62 -10.55
N ASP A 288 -33.44 -16.09 -10.34
CA ASP A 288 -33.61 -14.67 -10.00
C ASP A 288 -33.76 -14.39 -8.50
N THR A 289 -33.78 -15.43 -7.69
CA THR A 289 -33.88 -15.32 -6.22
C THR A 289 -32.94 -16.31 -5.56
N PRO A 290 -31.69 -15.92 -5.24
CA PRO A 290 -30.78 -16.81 -4.53
C PRO A 290 -31.38 -17.17 -3.17
N LYS A 291 -31.61 -18.47 -2.96
CA LYS A 291 -32.04 -19.02 -1.70
C LYS A 291 -30.89 -19.66 -0.98
N PHE A 292 -30.88 -19.51 0.33
CA PHE A 292 -29.87 -20.10 1.22
C PHE A 292 -30.55 -21.23 2.01
N LYS A 293 -29.88 -22.36 2.09
CA LYS A 293 -30.25 -23.41 3.00
C LYS A 293 -29.35 -23.33 4.23
N GLU A 294 -29.91 -23.14 5.39
CA GLU A 294 -29.17 -23.18 6.64
C GLU A 294 -28.67 -24.61 6.88
N ASN A 295 -27.37 -24.81 6.69
CA ASN A 295 -26.68 -25.95 7.29
C ASN A 295 -26.15 -25.47 8.64
N ARG A 296 -26.39 -26.21 9.70
CA ARG A 296 -25.81 -25.93 11.00
C ARG A 296 -24.30 -25.94 10.87
N ILE A 297 -23.72 -24.77 11.04
CA ILE A 297 -22.30 -24.59 11.11
C ILE A 297 -21.90 -25.03 12.49
N ASN A 298 -21.20 -26.12 12.57
CA ASN A 298 -20.73 -26.60 13.85
C ASN A 298 -19.36 -26.03 14.23
N GLN A 299 -18.63 -25.42 13.27
CA GLN A 299 -17.25 -24.98 13.48
C GLN A 299 -16.85 -23.89 12.49
N ASP A 300 -16.05 -22.95 12.96
CA ASP A 300 -15.38 -21.93 12.15
C ASP A 300 -14.04 -22.44 11.63
N VAL A 301 -13.65 -22.12 10.40
CA VAL A 301 -12.31 -22.44 9.86
C VAL A 301 -11.25 -21.70 10.64
N THR A 302 -11.53 -20.47 11.07
CA THR A 302 -10.67 -19.68 11.94
C THR A 302 -11.38 -19.38 13.24
N PRO A 303 -10.73 -19.56 14.40
CA PRO A 303 -11.32 -19.22 15.69
C PRO A 303 -11.70 -17.76 15.80
N ASN A 304 -12.80 -17.48 16.50
CA ASN A 304 -13.14 -16.12 16.91
C ASN A 304 -12.35 -15.77 18.18
N TYR A 305 -11.19 -15.14 18.01
CA TYR A 305 -10.34 -14.73 19.12
C TYR A 305 -10.99 -13.62 19.95
N HIS A 306 -10.81 -13.64 21.26
CA HIS A 306 -11.30 -12.61 22.16
C HIS A 306 -10.14 -11.84 22.81
N ARG A 307 -10.17 -10.52 22.75
CA ARG A 307 -9.20 -9.59 23.35
C ARG A 307 -7.72 -9.73 22.90
N LYS A 308 -7.35 -10.79 22.25
CA LYS A 308 -6.01 -10.99 21.67
C LYS A 308 -6.16 -11.72 20.35
N LEU A 309 -5.67 -11.12 19.29
CA LEU A 309 -5.72 -11.72 17.97
C LEU A 309 -4.59 -12.72 17.79
N GLY A 310 -4.94 -13.97 17.56
CA GLY A 310 -3.95 -15.01 17.27
C GLY A 310 -3.23 -14.78 15.96
N ASN A 311 -2.04 -15.33 15.80
CA ASN A 311 -1.25 -15.29 14.58
C ASN A 311 -1.02 -13.87 14.03
N SER A 312 -0.72 -12.92 14.90
CA SER A 312 -0.48 -11.51 14.54
C SER A 312 0.90 -11.00 15.00
N TYR A 313 1.86 -11.89 15.15
CA TYR A 313 3.26 -11.57 15.49
C TYR A 313 4.00 -10.94 14.32
N LEU A 314 5.08 -10.20 14.61
CA LEU A 314 5.99 -9.61 13.64
C LEU A 314 7.43 -9.67 14.16
N GLU A 315 8.35 -10.09 13.31
CA GLU A 315 9.80 -10.06 13.53
C GLU A 315 10.44 -9.38 12.32
N ASN A 316 11.17 -8.28 12.56
CA ASN A 316 11.91 -7.56 11.54
C ASN A 316 13.37 -7.46 11.91
N GLN A 317 14.25 -7.56 10.90
CA GLN A 317 15.68 -7.31 11.03
C GLN A 317 16.18 -6.56 9.81
N HIS A 318 17.03 -5.56 10.04
CA HIS A 318 17.64 -4.77 8.98
C HIS A 318 19.13 -4.59 9.26
N TYR A 319 19.95 -4.85 8.27
CA TYR A 319 21.39 -4.65 8.26
C TYR A 319 21.76 -3.90 6.99
N ALA A 320 22.53 -2.82 7.11
CA ALA A 320 22.97 -2.10 5.93
C ALA A 320 24.33 -1.45 6.11
N ILE A 321 25.00 -1.27 4.99
CA ILE A 321 26.22 -0.46 4.85
C ILE A 321 26.08 0.38 3.59
N GLY A 322 26.49 1.64 3.68
CA GLY A 322 26.57 2.54 2.53
C GLY A 322 27.84 3.38 2.62
N SER A 323 28.50 3.58 1.51
CA SER A 323 29.73 4.40 1.43
C SER A 323 29.65 5.38 0.27
N THR A 324 30.12 6.58 0.48
CA THR A 324 30.14 7.65 -0.50
C THR A 324 31.56 8.21 -0.66
N TYR A 325 31.98 8.34 -1.89
CA TYR A 325 33.18 9.09 -2.26
C TYR A 325 32.73 10.43 -2.89
N PHE A 326 33.12 11.52 -2.26
CA PHE A 326 32.80 12.87 -2.71
C PHE A 326 33.86 13.38 -3.68
N LEU A 327 33.42 13.95 -4.76
CA LEU A 327 34.23 14.63 -5.78
C LEU A 327 33.99 16.14 -5.66
N GLU A 328 34.81 16.95 -6.30
CA GLU A 328 34.59 18.39 -6.34
C GLU A 328 33.22 18.76 -6.90
N ASN A 329 32.74 18.00 -7.89
CA ASN A 329 31.51 18.28 -8.62
C ASN A 329 30.44 17.19 -8.47
N GLY A 330 30.45 16.42 -7.37
CA GLY A 330 29.46 15.37 -7.19
C GLY A 330 29.88 14.26 -6.26
N TYR A 331 29.28 13.10 -6.40
CA TYR A 331 29.57 11.94 -5.57
C TYR A 331 29.35 10.61 -6.32
N ILE A 332 29.96 9.57 -5.78
CA ILE A 332 29.70 8.17 -6.12
C ILE A 332 29.42 7.43 -4.82
N GLY A 333 28.22 6.88 -4.69
CA GLY A 333 27.77 6.13 -3.53
C GLY A 333 27.47 4.68 -3.86
N LEU A 334 27.83 3.78 -2.96
CA LEU A 334 27.50 2.35 -3.01
C LEU A 334 26.82 1.94 -1.71
N SER A 335 25.82 1.05 -1.79
CA SER A 335 25.20 0.48 -0.60
C SER A 335 24.85 -0.99 -0.76
N ALA A 336 24.85 -1.70 0.36
CA ALA A 336 24.30 -3.05 0.51
C ALA A 336 23.36 -3.07 1.71
N ASP A 337 22.19 -3.61 1.52
CA ASP A 337 21.08 -3.59 2.46
C ASP A 337 20.41 -4.97 2.52
N SER A 338 20.05 -5.43 3.70
CA SER A 338 19.34 -6.70 3.91
C SER A 338 18.23 -6.51 4.94
N LYS A 339 16.97 -6.69 4.51
CA LYS A 339 15.76 -6.63 5.35
C LYS A 339 15.08 -7.99 5.38
N LYS A 340 14.82 -8.50 6.58
CA LYS A 340 14.12 -9.78 6.80
C LYS A 340 12.89 -9.53 7.66
N ASN A 341 11.75 -10.05 7.22
CA ASN A 341 10.50 -9.99 7.95
C ASN A 341 9.91 -11.39 8.07
N ALA A 342 9.34 -11.69 9.24
CA ALA A 342 8.53 -12.87 9.47
C ALA A 342 7.28 -12.48 10.26
N TYR A 343 6.11 -12.84 9.79
CA TYR A 343 4.86 -12.47 10.45
C TYR A 343 3.74 -13.47 10.18
N GLY A 344 2.79 -13.52 11.09
CA GLY A 344 1.54 -14.23 10.92
C GLY A 344 0.50 -13.40 10.16
N VAL A 345 -0.30 -14.05 9.34
CA VAL A 345 -1.50 -13.46 8.72
C VAL A 345 -2.67 -13.74 9.65
N PRO A 346 -3.17 -12.76 10.39
CA PRO A 346 -4.20 -13.01 11.37
C PRO A 346 -5.52 -13.42 10.73
N GLY A 347 -6.23 -14.34 11.36
CA GLY A 347 -7.53 -14.78 10.91
C GLY A 347 -7.51 -15.83 9.81
N PHE A 348 -6.41 -16.05 9.12
CA PHE A 348 -6.31 -17.09 8.12
C PHE A 348 -5.67 -18.37 8.67
N SER A 349 -6.34 -19.49 8.45
CA SER A 349 -5.81 -20.82 8.69
C SER A 349 -6.37 -21.78 7.64
N LEU A 350 -5.60 -22.81 7.31
CA LEU A 350 -6.03 -23.89 6.43
C LEU A 350 -6.21 -25.16 7.23
N GLU A 351 -7.33 -25.87 7.03
CA GLU A 351 -7.47 -27.21 7.57
C GLU A 351 -6.47 -28.16 6.90
N ASN A 352 -5.66 -28.83 7.71
CA ASN A 352 -4.74 -29.86 7.23
C ASN A 352 -5.48 -31.17 7.01
N LYS A 353 -6.50 -31.19 6.08
CA LYS A 353 -7.28 -32.40 5.99
C LYS A 353 -7.63 -32.87 4.60
N SER A 354 -7.33 -34.10 4.46
CA SER A 354 -8.17 -35.07 3.80
C SER A 354 -9.46 -35.25 4.60
N PHE A 355 -10.52 -34.57 4.26
CA PHE A 355 -11.95 -34.80 4.49
C PHE A 355 -12.50 -35.43 5.81
N GLN A 356 -11.71 -35.80 6.81
CA GLN A 356 -12.18 -36.66 7.90
C GLN A 356 -11.75 -36.34 9.32
N SER A 357 -11.07 -35.25 9.63
CA SER A 357 -10.59 -35.05 10.98
C SER A 357 -10.98 -33.74 11.66
N SER A 358 -10.72 -33.60 12.94
CA SER A 358 -11.17 -32.57 13.85
C SER A 358 -10.36 -31.26 13.74
N TYR A 359 -10.86 -30.19 14.29
CA TYR A 359 -10.37 -28.80 14.30
C TYR A 359 -8.96 -28.58 14.87
N GLU A 360 -8.40 -29.58 15.50
CA GLU A 360 -7.10 -29.47 16.16
C GLU A 360 -5.94 -29.28 15.20
N ASP A 361 -6.18 -29.43 13.89
CA ASP A 361 -5.15 -29.40 12.86
C ASP A 361 -5.20 -28.17 11.92
N SER A 362 -5.83 -27.07 12.32
CA SER A 362 -5.77 -25.86 11.51
C SER A 362 -4.36 -25.28 11.47
N LEU A 363 -3.83 -25.09 10.27
CA LEU A 363 -2.50 -24.56 10.06
C LEU A 363 -2.54 -23.04 9.84
N PRO A 364 -1.99 -22.24 10.77
CA PRO A 364 -1.97 -20.79 10.61
C PRO A 364 -1.10 -20.39 9.41
N VAL A 365 -1.55 -19.39 8.69
CA VAL A 365 -0.80 -18.84 7.56
C VAL A 365 0.26 -17.88 8.05
N GLY A 366 1.48 -18.07 7.62
CA GLY A 366 2.62 -17.18 7.90
C GLY A 366 3.31 -16.74 6.62
N VAL A 367 4.01 -15.63 6.70
CA VAL A 367 4.81 -15.08 5.60
C VAL A 367 6.22 -14.78 6.10
N LYS A 368 7.21 -15.12 5.28
CA LYS A 368 8.61 -14.72 5.48
C LYS A 368 9.13 -14.03 4.22
N THR A 369 9.77 -12.89 4.39
CA THR A 369 10.43 -12.16 3.31
C THR A 369 11.90 -11.91 3.64
N ASP A 370 12.76 -12.00 2.64
CA ASP A 370 14.19 -11.67 2.71
C ASP A 370 14.51 -10.80 1.48
N GLN A 371 14.75 -9.52 1.69
CA GLN A 371 15.17 -8.60 0.65
C GLN A 371 16.65 -8.28 0.83
N ARG A 372 17.40 -8.35 -0.26
CA ARG A 372 18.78 -7.85 -0.36
C ARG A 372 18.86 -6.89 -1.52
N LYS A 373 19.40 -5.70 -1.25
CA LYS A 373 19.55 -4.64 -2.23
C LYS A 373 21.00 -4.19 -2.29
N TYR A 374 21.53 -4.11 -3.48
CA TYR A 374 22.84 -3.53 -3.78
C TYR A 374 22.60 -2.34 -4.69
N SER A 375 23.09 -1.16 -4.32
CA SER A 375 22.81 0.07 -5.07
C SER A 375 24.08 0.83 -5.39
N LEU A 376 24.08 1.45 -6.57
CA LEU A 376 24.92 2.54 -6.99
C LEU A 376 24.04 3.78 -7.14
N ASP A 377 24.43 4.88 -6.53
CA ASP A 377 23.85 6.21 -6.75
C ASP A 377 25.00 7.21 -6.93
N SER A 378 25.00 7.91 -8.05
CA SER A 378 26.03 8.89 -8.37
C SER A 378 25.45 10.10 -9.08
N GLN A 379 25.99 11.25 -8.75
CA GLN A 379 25.63 12.54 -9.32
C GLN A 379 26.90 13.31 -9.69
N PHE A 380 26.90 13.83 -10.91
CA PHE A 380 27.95 14.70 -11.41
C PHE A 380 27.34 16.01 -11.88
N ASN A 381 27.83 17.12 -11.34
CA ASN A 381 27.38 18.47 -11.70
C ASN A 381 28.39 19.10 -12.66
N PHE A 382 27.91 19.82 -13.65
CA PHE A 382 28.75 20.49 -14.65
C PHE A 382 28.48 21.99 -14.67
N ASP A 383 29.53 22.76 -14.83
CA ASP A 383 29.45 24.20 -15.11
C ASP A 383 29.56 24.45 -16.63
N ILE A 384 28.68 23.80 -17.38
CA ILE A 384 28.62 23.87 -18.83
C ILE A 384 27.30 24.51 -19.23
N PRO A 385 27.29 25.47 -20.17
CA PRO A 385 26.04 25.99 -20.72
C PRO A 385 25.14 24.85 -21.20
N PHE A 386 23.87 24.91 -20.87
CA PHE A 386 22.82 23.94 -21.19
C PHE A 386 22.86 22.62 -20.43
N LEU A 387 24.00 22.02 -20.09
CA LEU A 387 24.10 20.76 -19.36
C LEU A 387 24.50 21.02 -17.89
N LYS A 388 23.61 20.67 -16.96
CA LYS A 388 23.83 20.87 -15.53
C LYS A 388 24.39 19.65 -14.82
N GLY A 389 24.19 18.45 -15.35
CA GLY A 389 24.76 17.25 -14.76
C GLY A 389 24.23 15.96 -15.30
N ILE A 390 24.78 14.89 -14.77
CA ILE A 390 24.38 13.51 -15.05
C ILE A 390 24.15 12.81 -13.71
N ASP A 391 23.01 12.14 -13.58
CA ASP A 391 22.71 11.26 -12.48
C ASP A 391 22.69 9.82 -12.99
N MET A 392 23.38 8.92 -12.32
CA MET A 392 23.40 7.50 -12.66
C MET A 392 23.00 6.68 -11.45
N LYS A 393 21.99 5.84 -11.62
CA LYS A 393 21.53 4.92 -10.60
C LYS A 393 21.49 3.51 -11.15
N ALA A 394 21.94 2.56 -10.36
CA ALA A 394 21.79 1.14 -10.65
C ALA A 394 21.54 0.37 -9.36
N ASN A 395 20.71 -0.64 -9.43
CA ASN A 395 20.55 -1.56 -8.30
C ASN A 395 20.31 -2.99 -8.75
N GLN A 396 20.59 -3.90 -7.82
CA GLN A 396 20.05 -5.26 -7.85
C GLN A 396 19.26 -5.48 -6.57
N VAL A 397 17.98 -5.85 -6.71
CA VAL A 397 17.10 -6.21 -5.61
C VAL A 397 16.77 -7.70 -5.73
N ILE A 398 17.19 -8.48 -4.75
CA ILE A 398 16.83 -9.89 -4.61
C ILE A 398 15.80 -9.97 -3.49
N ASN A 399 14.56 -10.26 -3.83
CA ASN A 399 13.46 -10.40 -2.88
C ASN A 399 12.98 -11.85 -2.89
N ARG A 400 12.93 -12.49 -1.71
CA ARG A 400 12.33 -13.81 -1.52
C ARG A 400 11.11 -13.67 -0.64
N SER A 401 10.01 -14.31 -1.04
CA SER A 401 8.76 -14.31 -0.30
C SER A 401 8.22 -15.72 -0.24
N GLY A 402 8.10 -16.27 0.96
CA GLY A 402 7.56 -17.60 1.20
C GLY A 402 6.28 -17.55 2.02
N GLU A 403 5.27 -18.28 1.59
CA GLU A 403 4.04 -18.54 2.34
C GLU A 403 4.14 -19.87 3.05
N TYR A 404 3.74 -19.90 4.31
CA TYR A 404 3.80 -21.06 5.19
C TYR A 404 2.41 -21.43 5.69
N LEU A 405 2.15 -22.73 5.76
CA LEU A 405 1.01 -23.32 6.44
C LEU A 405 1.55 -24.03 7.69
N GLY A 406 1.41 -23.41 8.84
CA GLY A 406 2.13 -23.82 10.04
C GLY A 406 3.65 -23.74 9.80
N THR A 407 4.33 -24.87 9.85
CA THR A 407 5.77 -24.99 9.57
C THR A 407 6.09 -25.42 8.13
N GLN A 408 5.07 -25.77 7.34
CA GLN A 408 5.26 -26.25 5.98
C GLN A 408 5.33 -25.09 5.00
N LEU A 409 6.33 -25.08 4.13
CA LEU A 409 6.45 -24.13 3.03
C LEU A 409 5.44 -24.51 1.94
N ALA A 410 4.46 -23.62 1.69
CA ALA A 410 3.47 -23.78 0.63
C ALA A 410 4.05 -23.36 -0.72
N ASN A 411 4.60 -22.16 -0.79
CA ASN A 411 5.29 -21.65 -1.95
C ASN A 411 6.43 -20.70 -1.54
N ASP A 412 7.42 -20.55 -2.41
CA ASP A 412 8.55 -19.63 -2.25
C ASP A 412 8.87 -19.02 -3.61
N TYR A 413 8.86 -17.69 -3.68
CA TYR A 413 9.18 -16.94 -4.89
C TYR A 413 10.42 -16.09 -4.67
N ARG A 414 11.36 -16.18 -5.62
CA ARG A 414 12.53 -15.31 -5.71
C ARG A 414 12.35 -14.36 -6.88
N PHE A 415 12.38 -13.07 -6.59
CA PHE A 415 12.49 -11.98 -7.55
C PHE A 415 13.93 -11.51 -7.57
N ASP A 416 14.58 -11.52 -8.71
CA ASP A 416 15.91 -10.95 -8.92
C ASP A 416 15.77 -9.85 -9.98
N THR A 417 15.76 -8.60 -9.52
CA THR A 417 15.55 -7.42 -10.36
C THR A 417 16.84 -6.64 -10.45
N LYS A 418 17.35 -6.44 -11.66
CA LYS A 418 18.48 -5.57 -11.97
C LYS A 418 17.97 -4.40 -12.77
N GLN A 419 18.24 -3.18 -12.32
CA GLN A 419 17.82 -1.96 -13.00
C GLN A 419 18.94 -0.95 -13.04
N ALA A 420 18.94 -0.15 -14.11
CA ALA A 420 19.86 0.95 -14.31
C ALA A 420 19.11 2.12 -14.95
N GLU A 421 19.49 3.32 -14.55
CA GLU A 421 18.96 4.57 -15.04
C GLU A 421 20.06 5.59 -15.21
N ILE A 422 20.01 6.35 -16.31
CA ILE A 422 20.87 7.50 -16.55
C ILE A 422 19.98 8.68 -16.87
N VAL A 423 20.18 9.79 -16.18
CA VAL A 423 19.44 11.03 -16.34
C VAL A 423 20.40 12.18 -16.63
N LEU A 424 20.19 12.87 -17.72
CA LEU A 424 20.85 14.11 -18.09
C LEU A 424 20.00 15.27 -17.57
N ARG A 425 20.55 16.11 -16.69
CA ARG A 425 19.93 17.34 -16.22
C ARG A 425 20.42 18.51 -17.07
N HIS A 426 19.49 19.30 -17.57
CA HIS A 426 19.80 20.45 -18.41
C HIS A 426 19.05 21.71 -17.98
N GLN A 427 19.63 22.85 -18.31
CA GLN A 427 19.07 24.19 -18.04
C GLN A 427 19.42 25.12 -19.19
N PRO A 428 18.68 25.09 -20.30
CA PRO A 428 18.99 25.89 -21.48
C PRO A 428 18.82 27.39 -21.25
N SER A 429 18.06 27.80 -20.25
CA SER A 429 17.93 29.18 -19.82
C SER A 429 17.61 29.27 -18.34
N ARG A 430 17.64 30.47 -17.76
CA ARG A 430 17.22 30.71 -16.36
C ARG A 430 15.78 30.34 -16.07
N TYR A 431 14.96 30.21 -17.10
CA TYR A 431 13.52 29.92 -16.98
C TYR A 431 13.17 28.46 -17.25
N VAL A 432 14.07 27.70 -17.88
CA VAL A 432 13.79 26.34 -18.34
C VAL A 432 14.75 25.37 -17.66
N ASN A 433 14.20 24.40 -16.96
CA ASN A 433 14.91 23.28 -16.36
C ASN A 433 14.32 21.98 -16.88
N GLY A 434 15.15 20.99 -17.16
CA GLY A 434 14.64 19.72 -17.63
C GLY A 434 15.56 18.55 -17.36
N LEU A 435 15.05 17.39 -17.67
CA LEU A 435 15.79 16.15 -17.64
C LEU A 435 15.42 15.26 -18.82
N LEU A 436 16.39 14.53 -19.32
CA LEU A 436 16.23 13.45 -20.29
C LEU A 436 16.79 12.19 -19.68
N GLY A 437 16.01 11.12 -19.64
CA GLY A 437 16.43 9.88 -19.01
C GLY A 437 16.19 8.64 -19.86
N VAL A 438 17.03 7.64 -19.63
CA VAL A 438 16.85 6.27 -20.13
C VAL A 438 16.90 5.31 -18.95
N SER A 439 16.04 4.30 -18.96
CA SER A 439 16.02 3.28 -17.92
C SER A 439 15.83 1.89 -18.49
N GLN A 440 16.44 0.91 -17.84
CA GLN A 440 16.27 -0.50 -18.15
C GLN A 440 16.14 -1.30 -16.88
N SER A 441 15.20 -2.25 -16.87
CA SER A 441 15.03 -3.22 -15.78
C SER A 441 14.91 -4.63 -16.36
N ASN A 442 15.59 -5.59 -15.73
CA ASN A 442 15.45 -7.01 -16.00
C ASN A 442 15.08 -7.72 -14.70
N ARG A 443 13.92 -8.35 -14.67
CA ARG A 443 13.37 -9.05 -13.52
C ARG A 443 13.17 -10.51 -13.84
N SER A 444 13.81 -11.40 -13.06
CA SER A 444 13.57 -12.84 -13.09
C SER A 444 12.71 -13.22 -11.88
N VAL A 445 11.63 -13.95 -12.13
CA VAL A 445 10.78 -14.53 -11.09
C VAL A 445 10.90 -16.04 -11.17
N GLU A 446 11.33 -16.65 -10.06
CA GLU A 446 11.49 -18.08 -9.91
C GLU A 446 10.67 -18.59 -8.72
N GLY A 447 9.70 -19.45 -8.97
CA GLY A 447 8.89 -20.10 -7.95
C GLY A 447 9.39 -21.51 -7.63
N LYS A 448 9.36 -21.87 -6.35
CA LYS A 448 9.64 -23.23 -5.85
C LYS A 448 8.46 -23.76 -5.04
N GLY A 449 8.35 -25.07 -4.98
CA GLY A 449 7.27 -25.74 -4.26
C GLY A 449 6.17 -26.28 -5.16
N LYS A 450 5.48 -27.32 -4.68
CA LYS A 450 4.41 -28.00 -5.45
C LYS A 450 3.13 -27.18 -5.54
N LEU A 451 2.99 -26.17 -4.67
CA LEU A 451 1.79 -25.35 -4.53
C LEU A 451 1.97 -23.93 -5.09
N ARG A 452 3.00 -23.72 -5.89
CA ARG A 452 3.21 -22.45 -6.56
C ARG A 452 2.07 -22.15 -7.53
N TYR A 453 1.65 -20.89 -7.58
CA TYR A 453 0.56 -20.40 -8.42
C TYR A 453 1.01 -19.45 -9.53
N LEU A 454 2.30 -19.11 -9.59
CA LEU A 454 2.91 -18.33 -10.67
C LEU A 454 3.97 -19.17 -11.40
N PRO A 455 4.05 -19.05 -12.75
CA PRO A 455 5.15 -19.64 -13.50
C PRO A 455 6.46 -18.85 -13.32
N ASN A 456 7.56 -19.42 -13.76
CA ASN A 456 8.83 -18.71 -13.88
C ASN A 456 8.81 -17.81 -15.10
N VAL A 457 9.10 -16.53 -14.92
CA VAL A 457 8.99 -15.51 -15.97
C VAL A 457 10.17 -14.53 -15.88
N ASN A 458 10.73 -14.16 -17.02
CA ASN A 458 11.61 -13.01 -17.13
C ASN A 458 10.84 -11.82 -17.70
N THR A 459 10.93 -10.68 -17.03
CA THR A 459 10.38 -9.41 -17.50
C THR A 459 11.50 -8.45 -17.84
N LYS A 460 11.49 -7.90 -19.05
CA LYS A 460 12.39 -6.83 -19.47
C LYS A 460 11.58 -5.56 -19.67
N THR A 461 11.97 -4.47 -19.02
CA THR A 461 11.38 -3.16 -19.20
C THR A 461 12.44 -2.18 -19.70
N GLN A 462 12.13 -1.42 -20.74
CA GLN A 462 13.01 -0.38 -21.28
C GLN A 462 12.20 0.88 -21.50
N ALA A 463 12.79 2.03 -21.19
CA ALA A 463 12.10 3.30 -21.37
C ALA A 463 13.05 4.45 -21.68
N ILE A 464 12.49 5.43 -22.36
CA ILE A 464 13.04 6.78 -22.53
C ILE A 464 12.01 7.79 -22.05
N PHE A 465 12.46 8.82 -21.37
CA PHE A 465 11.57 9.85 -20.83
C PHE A 465 12.23 11.22 -20.82
N ILE A 466 11.40 12.26 -20.91
CA ILE A 466 11.77 13.66 -20.84
C ILE A 466 10.78 14.40 -19.92
N GLN A 467 11.30 15.32 -19.12
CA GLN A 467 10.51 16.25 -18.33
C GLN A 467 11.11 17.65 -18.45
N GLU A 468 10.26 18.63 -18.71
CA GLU A 468 10.62 20.04 -18.83
C GLU A 468 9.79 20.87 -17.88
N LYS A 469 10.40 21.86 -17.25
CA LYS A 469 9.74 22.85 -16.42
C LYS A 469 10.13 24.26 -16.84
N ILE A 470 9.14 25.10 -16.98
CA ILE A 470 9.28 26.52 -17.30
C ILE A 470 8.79 27.32 -16.12
N ASP A 471 9.66 28.15 -15.51
CA ASP A 471 9.32 29.03 -14.40
C ASP A 471 9.34 30.50 -14.85
N LEU A 472 8.17 31.14 -14.87
CA LEU A 472 7.95 32.53 -15.23
C LEU A 472 7.38 33.28 -14.02
N GLU A 473 8.20 33.68 -13.06
CA GLU A 473 7.86 34.41 -11.84
C GLU A 473 6.48 34.12 -11.19
N ARG A 474 5.36 34.31 -11.92
CA ARG A 474 3.98 34.08 -11.46
C ARG A 474 3.32 32.86 -12.08
N LEU A 475 3.89 32.32 -13.12
CA LEU A 475 3.33 31.21 -13.88
C LEU A 475 4.42 30.17 -14.16
N SER A 476 4.20 28.96 -13.75
CA SER A 476 5.11 27.84 -14.04
C SER A 476 4.35 26.75 -14.79
N PHE A 477 5.04 26.10 -15.69
CA PHE A 477 4.52 24.94 -16.43
C PHE A 477 5.49 23.77 -16.32
N ASP A 478 4.97 22.56 -16.26
CA ASP A 478 5.74 21.35 -16.54
C ASP A 478 5.07 20.52 -17.63
N ALA A 479 5.89 19.82 -18.39
CA ALA A 479 5.44 18.82 -19.34
C ALA A 479 6.38 17.62 -19.32
N GLY A 480 5.83 16.43 -19.51
CA GLY A 480 6.62 15.23 -19.54
C GLY A 480 6.05 14.19 -20.49
N TYR A 481 6.95 13.38 -21.06
CA TYR A 481 6.63 12.26 -21.93
C TYR A 481 7.53 11.06 -21.64
N ARG A 482 6.97 9.86 -21.66
CA ARG A 482 7.66 8.58 -21.53
C ARG A 482 7.14 7.59 -22.52
N GLN A 483 8.05 6.90 -23.17
CA GLN A 483 7.79 5.70 -23.95
C GLN A 483 8.44 4.51 -23.23
N GLU A 484 7.68 3.43 -23.05
CA GLU A 484 8.11 2.26 -22.29
C GLU A 484 7.70 0.98 -23.04
N SER A 485 8.56 -0.03 -23.06
CA SER A 485 8.22 -1.39 -23.51
C SER A 485 8.40 -2.37 -22.35
N VAL A 486 7.45 -3.30 -22.21
CA VAL A 486 7.45 -4.37 -21.21
C VAL A 486 7.29 -5.70 -21.91
N ASP A 487 8.32 -6.55 -21.82
CA ASP A 487 8.35 -7.89 -22.43
C ASP A 487 8.35 -8.95 -21.31
N HIS A 488 7.37 -9.86 -21.31
CA HIS A 488 7.34 -11.03 -20.44
C HIS A 488 7.66 -12.29 -21.22
N SER A 489 8.70 -13.00 -20.82
CA SER A 489 9.14 -14.28 -21.40
C SER A 489 8.99 -15.41 -20.42
N ILE A 490 8.19 -16.41 -20.75
CA ILE A 490 7.96 -17.59 -19.94
C ILE A 490 9.22 -18.47 -19.93
N LYS A 491 9.68 -18.86 -18.74
CA LYS A 491 10.85 -19.74 -18.55
C LYS A 491 10.49 -21.11 -18.00
N ASP A 492 9.23 -21.42 -17.95
CA ASP A 492 8.69 -22.58 -17.26
C ASP A 492 7.66 -23.30 -18.14
N SER A 493 8.15 -24.06 -19.10
CA SER A 493 7.30 -24.86 -20.01
C SER A 493 6.51 -25.95 -19.28
N ASP A 494 6.97 -26.36 -18.07
CA ASP A 494 6.41 -27.46 -17.30
C ASP A 494 5.48 -26.97 -16.17
N PHE A 495 5.23 -25.66 -16.09
CA PHE A 495 4.28 -25.12 -15.13
C PHE A 495 2.90 -25.66 -15.44
N LYS A 496 2.38 -26.45 -14.51
CA LYS A 496 1.03 -27.00 -14.64
C LYS A 496 0.03 -25.88 -14.36
N VAL A 497 -0.40 -25.27 -15.42
CA VAL A 497 -1.63 -24.48 -15.40
C VAL A 497 -2.72 -25.44 -14.94
N ALA A 498 -3.56 -25.01 -13.98
CA ALA A 498 -4.73 -25.80 -13.60
C ALA A 498 -5.44 -26.18 -14.88
N ARG A 499 -5.82 -27.46 -15.06
CA ARG A 499 -6.36 -28.01 -16.30
C ARG A 499 -7.51 -27.20 -16.89
N ASN A 500 -8.10 -26.38 -16.09
CA ASN A 500 -9.30 -25.61 -16.35
C ASN A 500 -9.04 -24.10 -16.31
N SER A 501 -7.81 -23.69 -16.52
CA SER A 501 -7.46 -22.29 -16.65
C SER A 501 -7.77 -21.81 -18.07
N ALA A 502 -8.28 -20.59 -18.20
CA ALA A 502 -8.32 -19.87 -19.47
C ALA A 502 -6.93 -19.75 -20.14
N ASN A 503 -5.89 -20.04 -19.37
CA ASN A 503 -4.49 -20.02 -19.76
C ASN A 503 -3.92 -21.43 -19.96
N SER A 504 -4.61 -22.30 -20.68
CA SER A 504 -4.16 -23.68 -20.96
C SER A 504 -2.77 -23.74 -21.59
N LYS A 505 -2.37 -22.69 -22.27
CA LYS A 505 -1.04 -22.52 -22.86
C LYS A 505 -0.49 -21.15 -22.54
N LEU A 506 0.61 -21.11 -21.78
CA LEU A 506 1.32 -19.88 -21.50
C LEU A 506 2.02 -19.33 -22.74
N GLN A 507 1.94 -18.02 -22.95
CA GLN A 507 2.55 -17.31 -24.06
C GLN A 507 3.33 -16.10 -23.57
N ASP A 508 4.44 -15.81 -24.24
CA ASP A 508 5.15 -14.55 -24.05
C ASP A 508 4.25 -13.39 -24.45
N THR A 509 4.36 -12.29 -23.74
CA THR A 509 3.57 -11.07 -24.01
C THR A 509 4.47 -9.86 -24.08
N ARG A 510 4.08 -8.89 -24.91
CA ARG A 510 4.76 -7.60 -25.06
C ARG A 510 3.74 -6.47 -25.04
N PHE A 511 4.08 -5.41 -24.34
CA PHE A 511 3.29 -4.19 -24.25
C PHE A 511 4.18 -2.98 -24.54
N ASP A 512 3.73 -2.12 -25.44
CA ASP A 512 4.35 -0.82 -25.72
C ASP A 512 3.42 0.25 -25.14
N LEU A 513 3.95 1.09 -24.24
CA LEU A 513 3.19 1.99 -23.39
C LEU A 513 3.63 3.44 -23.60
N GLU A 514 2.69 4.36 -23.49
CA GLU A 514 2.94 5.78 -23.56
C GLU A 514 2.34 6.49 -22.35
N SER A 515 3.10 7.42 -21.77
CA SER A 515 2.63 8.25 -20.66
C SER A 515 3.06 9.69 -20.90
N TYR A 516 2.14 10.64 -20.64
CA TYR A 516 2.45 12.06 -20.72
C TYR A 516 1.71 12.85 -19.67
N SER A 517 2.29 13.98 -19.28
CA SER A 517 1.69 14.84 -18.28
C SER A 517 1.95 16.31 -18.63
N PHE A 518 1.04 17.13 -18.17
CA PHE A 518 1.13 18.59 -18.22
C PHE A 518 0.67 19.15 -16.87
N GLY A 519 1.46 20.06 -16.31
CA GLY A 519 1.15 20.77 -15.09
C GLY A 519 1.27 22.29 -15.30
N SER A 520 0.49 23.05 -14.56
CA SER A 520 0.65 24.49 -14.46
C SER A 520 0.42 24.98 -13.04
N TYR A 521 1.19 25.96 -12.63
CA TYR A 521 1.01 26.69 -11.39
C TYR A 521 0.89 28.17 -11.68
N LEU A 522 -0.16 28.80 -11.15
CA LEU A 522 -0.40 30.22 -11.24
C LEU A 522 -0.36 30.86 -9.83
N LYS A 523 0.59 31.73 -9.57
CA LYS A 523 0.59 32.64 -8.43
C LYS A 523 -0.35 33.80 -8.73
N ILE A 524 -1.59 33.74 -8.25
CA ILE A 524 -2.62 34.77 -8.47
C ILE A 524 -2.21 36.05 -7.75
N ASN A 525 -1.80 35.94 -6.50
CA ASN A 525 -1.21 37.02 -5.69
C ASN A 525 -0.36 36.39 -4.56
N ASP A 526 0.05 37.20 -3.58
CA ASP A 526 0.90 36.71 -2.47
C ASP A 526 0.19 35.74 -1.52
N TYR A 527 -1.13 35.63 -1.58
CA TYR A 527 -1.95 34.78 -0.73
C TYR A 527 -2.54 33.59 -1.46
N PHE A 528 -2.84 33.72 -2.74
CA PHE A 528 -3.55 32.75 -3.54
C PHE A 528 -2.70 32.19 -4.69
N GLY A 529 -2.72 30.87 -4.82
CA GLY A 529 -2.18 30.13 -5.95
C GLY A 529 -3.15 29.07 -6.44
N ALA A 530 -2.96 28.63 -7.67
CA ALA A 530 -3.71 27.50 -8.25
C ALA A 530 -2.78 26.59 -9.04
N LYS A 531 -3.00 25.28 -8.94
CA LYS A 531 -2.33 24.26 -9.76
C LYS A 531 -3.37 23.55 -10.61
N LEU A 532 -3.06 23.31 -11.86
CA LEU A 532 -3.81 22.41 -12.75
C LEU A 532 -2.86 21.34 -13.24
N ARG A 533 -3.25 20.07 -13.17
CA ARG A 533 -2.51 18.96 -13.72
C ARG A 533 -3.41 18.06 -14.57
N TYR A 534 -2.90 17.65 -15.72
CA TYR A 534 -3.48 16.65 -16.58
C TYR A 534 -2.44 15.59 -16.89
N SER A 535 -2.81 14.31 -16.79
CA SER A 535 -1.91 13.21 -17.17
C SER A 535 -2.68 12.08 -17.84
N VAL A 536 -2.00 11.45 -18.78
CA VAL A 536 -2.40 10.17 -19.38
C VAL A 536 -1.28 9.19 -19.11
N SER A 537 -1.63 8.03 -18.57
CA SER A 537 -0.65 7.03 -18.14
C SER A 537 -1.15 5.64 -18.49
N GLU A 538 -0.24 4.79 -18.94
CA GLU A 538 -0.52 3.41 -19.29
C GLU A 538 0.30 2.46 -18.42
N ARG A 539 -0.29 1.31 -18.05
CA ARG A 539 0.33 0.25 -17.26
C ARG A 539 0.12 -1.11 -17.91
N ALA A 540 1.19 -1.87 -18.08
CA ALA A 540 1.11 -3.27 -18.50
C ALA A 540 0.49 -4.13 -17.38
N PRO A 541 -0.23 -5.22 -17.69
CA PRO A 541 -0.60 -6.23 -16.72
C PRO A 541 0.64 -6.89 -16.11
N GLU A 542 0.57 -7.21 -14.82
CA GLU A 542 1.62 -7.91 -14.09
C GLU A 542 1.48 -9.43 -14.14
N LEU A 543 2.51 -10.14 -13.68
CA LEU A 543 2.62 -11.59 -13.80
C LEU A 543 1.45 -12.35 -13.18
N ASN A 544 0.95 -11.92 -12.03
CA ASN A 544 -0.20 -12.52 -11.38
C ASN A 544 -1.51 -12.22 -12.13
N GLU A 545 -1.61 -11.01 -12.70
CA GLU A 545 -2.76 -10.60 -13.51
C GLU A 545 -2.84 -11.42 -14.82
N LEU A 546 -1.68 -11.76 -15.40
CA LEU A 546 -1.60 -12.53 -16.65
C LEU A 546 -1.59 -14.05 -16.42
N TYR A 547 -0.79 -14.54 -15.48
CA TYR A 547 -0.35 -15.94 -15.46
C TYR A 547 -0.67 -16.70 -14.18
N ALA A 548 -1.30 -16.10 -13.17
CA ALA A 548 -1.64 -16.83 -11.95
C ALA A 548 -2.50 -18.05 -12.26
N SER A 549 -2.18 -19.19 -11.65
CA SER A 549 -2.97 -20.43 -11.78
C SER A 549 -2.74 -21.33 -10.59
N GLY A 550 -3.50 -21.15 -9.52
CA GLY A 550 -3.40 -22.02 -8.35
C GLY A 550 -3.84 -21.36 -7.05
N ASN A 551 -3.57 -22.06 -5.96
CA ASN A 551 -3.97 -21.61 -4.63
C ASN A 551 -3.00 -20.56 -4.09
N HIS A 552 -3.55 -19.44 -3.70
CA HIS A 552 -2.87 -18.34 -3.02
C HIS A 552 -3.32 -18.32 -1.55
N TYR A 553 -2.57 -19.02 -0.71
CA TYR A 553 -3.01 -19.36 0.65
C TYR A 553 -3.10 -18.15 1.58
N SER A 554 -2.21 -17.17 1.45
CA SER A 554 -2.24 -16.00 2.34
C SER A 554 -3.44 -15.07 2.12
N ILE A 555 -4.17 -15.24 1.02
CA ILE A 555 -5.46 -14.57 0.78
C ILE A 555 -6.62 -15.56 0.63
N MET A 556 -6.36 -16.85 0.85
CA MET A 556 -7.36 -17.94 0.87
C MET A 556 -8.25 -18.01 -0.36
N ILE A 557 -7.66 -17.93 -1.54
CA ILE A 557 -8.34 -18.07 -2.83
C ILE A 557 -7.59 -19.00 -3.78
N ASN A 558 -8.27 -19.44 -4.82
CA ASN A 558 -7.61 -19.92 -6.04
C ASN A 558 -7.60 -18.76 -7.03
N GLU A 559 -6.40 -18.30 -7.40
CA GLU A 559 -6.18 -17.14 -8.25
C GLU A 559 -5.90 -17.58 -9.68
N GLN A 560 -6.60 -16.96 -10.65
CA GLN A 560 -6.45 -17.22 -12.07
C GLN A 560 -6.15 -15.93 -12.82
N GLY A 561 -5.09 -15.93 -13.60
CA GLY A 561 -4.70 -14.84 -14.48
C GLY A 561 -5.46 -14.87 -15.81
N ASN A 562 -5.24 -13.83 -16.59
CA ASN A 562 -5.84 -13.69 -17.93
C ASN A 562 -4.85 -13.07 -18.91
N GLN A 563 -4.34 -13.86 -19.84
CA GLN A 563 -3.37 -13.40 -20.86
C GLN A 563 -3.99 -12.48 -21.94
N LYS A 564 -5.32 -12.30 -21.93
CA LYS A 564 -6.03 -11.41 -22.87
C LYS A 564 -6.22 -10.00 -22.32
N LEU A 565 -5.64 -9.69 -21.16
CA LEU A 565 -5.68 -8.34 -20.61
C LEU A 565 -4.91 -7.37 -21.51
N GLU A 566 -5.55 -6.24 -21.80
CA GLU A 566 -4.96 -5.09 -22.49
C GLU A 566 -4.37 -4.10 -21.47
N PRO A 567 -3.44 -3.23 -21.84
CA PRO A 567 -2.90 -2.23 -20.92
C PRO A 567 -3.99 -1.39 -20.25
N GLU A 568 -3.81 -1.15 -18.98
CA GLU A 568 -4.65 -0.22 -18.22
C GLU A 568 -4.25 1.22 -18.56
N LYS A 569 -5.23 2.07 -18.88
CA LYS A 569 -5.01 3.46 -19.26
C LYS A 569 -5.78 4.40 -18.36
N SER A 570 -5.08 5.35 -17.76
CA SER A 570 -5.65 6.37 -16.88
C SER A 570 -5.57 7.75 -17.51
N LYS A 571 -6.66 8.52 -17.39
CA LYS A 571 -6.74 9.95 -17.75
C LYS A 571 -7.11 10.73 -16.50
N ASN A 572 -6.16 11.49 -15.94
CA ASN A 572 -6.31 12.19 -14.68
C ASN A 572 -6.38 13.70 -14.90
N THR A 573 -7.28 14.35 -14.20
CA THR A 573 -7.38 15.82 -14.13
C THR A 573 -7.44 16.22 -12.67
N GLU A 574 -6.60 17.16 -12.26
CA GLU A 574 -6.52 17.68 -10.89
C GLU A 574 -6.49 19.20 -10.89
N LEU A 575 -7.27 19.81 -10.01
CA LEU A 575 -7.25 21.24 -9.75
C LEU A 575 -7.03 21.45 -8.25
N THR A 576 -5.98 22.19 -7.90
CA THR A 576 -5.61 22.50 -6.51
C THR A 576 -5.61 24.01 -6.32
N GLY A 577 -6.35 24.47 -5.32
CA GLY A 577 -6.30 25.83 -4.81
C GLY A 577 -5.40 25.91 -3.58
N LEU A 578 -4.56 26.93 -3.53
CA LEU A 578 -3.63 27.21 -2.44
C LEU A 578 -3.96 28.57 -1.84
N PHE A 579 -4.04 28.63 -0.52
CA PHE A 579 -4.16 29.87 0.23
C PHE A 579 -3.16 29.88 1.38
N SER A 580 -2.36 30.95 1.44
CA SER A 580 -1.39 31.16 2.53
C SER A 580 -1.49 32.59 3.02
N TYR A 581 -1.73 32.75 4.31
CA TYR A 581 -1.73 34.06 4.96
C TYR A 581 -1.08 33.98 6.33
N LYS A 582 0.06 34.63 6.49
CA LYS A 582 0.90 34.51 7.70
C LYS A 582 1.20 33.04 8.00
N ASP A 583 0.78 32.55 9.16
CA ASP A 583 0.96 31.19 9.66
C ASP A 583 -0.21 30.24 9.31
N PHE A 584 -1.17 30.69 8.50
CA PHE A 584 -2.30 29.89 8.03
C PHE A 584 -2.06 29.42 6.60
N ASN A 585 -2.21 28.12 6.38
CA ASN A 585 -2.12 27.49 5.07
C ASN A 585 -3.35 26.60 4.83
N LEU A 586 -3.89 26.70 3.63
CA LEU A 586 -4.99 25.87 3.14
C LEU A 586 -4.63 25.37 1.74
N GLU A 587 -4.74 24.08 1.55
CA GLU A 587 -4.69 23.43 0.24
C GLU A 587 -5.98 22.65 0.02
N ALA A 588 -6.61 22.83 -1.14
CA ALA A 588 -7.82 22.09 -1.52
C ALA A 588 -7.68 21.57 -2.95
N THR A 589 -7.86 20.27 -3.12
CA THR A 589 -7.72 19.58 -4.41
C THR A 589 -9.01 18.87 -4.78
N VAL A 590 -9.47 19.05 -6.00
CA VAL A 590 -10.48 18.22 -6.64
C VAL A 590 -9.81 17.42 -7.75
N TYR A 591 -10.17 16.13 -7.87
CA TYR A 591 -9.60 15.28 -8.90
C TYR A 591 -10.62 14.35 -9.52
N LYS A 592 -10.34 13.99 -10.77
CA LYS A 592 -11.10 13.02 -11.54
C LYS A 592 -10.14 12.15 -12.33
N MET A 593 -10.22 10.84 -12.13
CA MET A 593 -9.43 9.83 -12.82
C MET A 593 -10.38 8.88 -13.56
N LYS A 594 -10.20 8.78 -14.87
CA LYS A 594 -10.93 7.81 -15.69
C LYS A 594 -9.96 6.73 -16.14
N TYR A 595 -10.33 5.49 -15.86
CA TYR A 595 -9.57 4.31 -16.27
C TYR A 595 -10.32 3.57 -17.36
N GLU A 596 -9.61 3.28 -18.41
CA GLU A 596 -9.95 2.27 -19.41
C GLU A 596 -9.19 0.99 -19.03
N ASN A 597 -9.87 -0.17 -19.08
CA ASN A 597 -9.27 -1.47 -18.78
C ASN A 597 -8.71 -1.60 -17.34
N TYR A 598 -9.36 -1.04 -16.33
CA TYR A 598 -8.96 -1.17 -14.93
C TYR A 598 -8.95 -2.64 -14.49
N PHE A 599 -7.82 -3.16 -14.03
CA PHE A 599 -7.69 -4.56 -13.61
C PHE A 599 -8.24 -4.78 -12.21
N TYR A 600 -9.02 -5.82 -12.04
CA TYR A 600 -9.50 -6.25 -10.74
C TYR A 600 -9.74 -7.75 -10.68
N LEU A 601 -9.71 -8.30 -9.47
CA LEU A 601 -9.91 -9.71 -9.22
C LEU A 601 -11.39 -9.95 -8.87
N THR A 602 -12.11 -10.66 -9.72
CA THR A 602 -13.53 -10.93 -9.54
C THR A 602 -13.80 -12.39 -9.21
N HIS A 603 -14.98 -12.67 -8.66
CA HIS A 603 -15.41 -14.00 -8.28
C HIS A 603 -16.06 -14.72 -9.46
N SER A 604 -15.71 -15.99 -9.68
CA SER A 604 -16.26 -16.80 -10.77
C SER A 604 -17.57 -17.53 -10.42
N GLY A 605 -18.01 -17.51 -9.15
CA GLY A 605 -19.10 -18.36 -8.67
C GLY A 605 -18.68 -19.84 -8.48
N MET A 606 -17.39 -20.14 -8.57
CA MET A 606 -16.81 -21.48 -8.42
C MET A 606 -15.89 -21.54 -7.21
N GLN A 607 -15.59 -22.76 -6.77
CA GLN A 607 -14.58 -23.04 -5.76
C GLN A 607 -13.80 -24.30 -6.13
N THR A 608 -12.57 -24.39 -5.59
CA THR A 608 -11.74 -25.60 -5.75
C THR A 608 -12.29 -26.77 -4.93
N ALA A 609 -11.76 -27.96 -5.17
CA ALA A 609 -12.03 -29.15 -4.34
C ALA A 609 -11.69 -28.92 -2.85
N ASN A 610 -10.73 -28.06 -2.54
CA ASN A 610 -10.39 -27.63 -1.18
C ASN A 610 -11.25 -26.46 -0.70
N ARG A 611 -12.33 -26.12 -1.44
CA ARG A 611 -13.30 -25.08 -1.11
C ARG A 611 -12.74 -23.66 -1.06
N LEU A 612 -11.61 -23.39 -1.71
CA LEU A 612 -11.11 -22.06 -1.90
C LEU A 612 -11.93 -21.38 -3.01
N PRO A 613 -12.45 -20.17 -2.79
CA PRO A 613 -13.16 -19.44 -3.85
C PRO A 613 -12.22 -19.18 -5.02
N LEU A 614 -12.68 -19.49 -6.22
CA LEU A 614 -11.95 -19.24 -7.45
C LEU A 614 -12.23 -17.84 -7.93
N LYS A 615 -11.17 -17.05 -8.05
CA LYS A 615 -11.21 -15.68 -8.56
C LYS A 615 -10.31 -15.54 -9.78
N TYR A 616 -10.72 -14.72 -10.73
CA TYR A 616 -9.96 -14.47 -11.94
C TYR A 616 -9.79 -12.99 -12.22
N TRP A 617 -8.64 -12.66 -12.82
CA TRP A 617 -8.32 -11.32 -13.24
C TRP A 617 -9.10 -10.92 -14.49
N THR A 618 -9.67 -9.75 -14.44
CA THR A 618 -10.47 -9.16 -15.51
C THR A 618 -10.26 -7.65 -15.54
N GLN A 619 -10.90 -6.99 -16.48
CA GLN A 619 -10.79 -5.54 -16.67
C GLN A 619 -12.15 -4.89 -16.88
N THR A 620 -12.27 -3.64 -16.45
CA THR A 620 -13.47 -2.81 -16.62
C THR A 620 -13.09 -1.35 -16.73
N ASP A 621 -14.01 -0.51 -17.19
CA ASP A 621 -13.79 0.93 -17.14
C ASP A 621 -14.27 1.48 -15.78
N THR A 622 -13.49 2.37 -15.17
CA THR A 622 -13.82 2.98 -13.89
C THR A 622 -13.64 4.49 -13.89
N GLU A 623 -14.35 5.14 -12.99
CA GLU A 623 -14.20 6.56 -12.71
C GLU A 623 -13.99 6.76 -11.23
N ILE A 624 -12.86 7.36 -10.85
CA ILE A 624 -12.55 7.75 -9.48
C ILE A 624 -12.61 9.26 -9.38
N THR A 625 -13.43 9.77 -8.48
CA THR A 625 -13.54 11.19 -8.20
C THR A 625 -13.33 11.45 -6.72
N GLY A 626 -12.73 12.58 -6.38
CA GLY A 626 -12.54 12.91 -4.98
C GLY A 626 -12.20 14.36 -4.72
N PHE A 627 -12.17 14.66 -3.43
CA PHE A 627 -11.86 15.95 -2.87
C PHE A 627 -10.93 15.76 -1.67
N GLU A 628 -9.86 16.53 -1.62
CA GLU A 628 -8.92 16.58 -0.52
C GLU A 628 -8.83 18.03 -0.03
N VAL A 629 -8.77 18.22 1.26
CA VAL A 629 -8.47 19.52 1.86
C VAL A 629 -7.52 19.33 3.04
N ASP A 630 -6.51 20.17 3.11
CA ASP A 630 -5.54 20.26 4.20
C ASP A 630 -5.51 21.70 4.71
N LEU A 631 -5.59 21.84 6.03
CA LEU A 631 -5.55 23.12 6.74
C LEU A 631 -4.50 23.05 7.82
N LYS A 632 -3.68 24.10 7.94
CA LYS A 632 -2.66 24.21 8.99
C LYS A 632 -2.57 25.64 9.48
N GLN A 633 -2.63 25.82 10.81
CA GLN A 633 -2.45 27.11 11.47
C GLN A 633 -1.40 26.99 12.57
N LYS A 634 -0.33 27.78 12.50
CA LYS A 634 0.64 27.96 13.60
C LYS A 634 0.20 29.13 14.48
N ILE A 635 0.23 28.97 15.79
CA ILE A 635 -0.15 29.96 16.78
C ILE A 635 0.98 30.06 17.80
N ASN A 636 1.66 31.18 17.81
CA ASN A 636 2.71 31.47 18.82
C ASN A 636 2.10 32.23 19.97
N THR A 637 2.08 31.58 21.17
CA THR A 637 1.49 32.17 22.38
C THR A 637 2.53 32.73 23.33
N GLN A 638 3.79 32.87 22.92
CA GLN A 638 4.92 33.34 23.76
C GLN A 638 5.03 32.60 25.10
N GLN A 639 4.08 32.77 25.99
CA GLN A 639 4.09 32.22 27.34
C GLN A 639 3.84 30.71 27.38
N TRP A 640 2.95 30.19 26.52
CA TRP A 640 2.54 28.77 26.49
C TRP A 640 3.25 27.95 25.40
N GLY A 641 4.11 28.58 24.60
CA GLY A 641 4.81 27.96 23.50
C GLY A 641 4.06 28.08 22.17
N VAL A 642 4.43 27.23 21.21
CA VAL A 642 3.88 27.21 19.87
C VAL A 642 2.88 26.09 19.74
N PHE A 643 1.69 26.39 19.24
CA PHE A 643 0.68 25.43 18.83
C PHE A 643 0.59 25.38 17.30
N THR A 644 0.50 24.18 16.75
CA THR A 644 0.12 24.00 15.35
C THR A 644 -1.14 23.16 15.30
N VAL A 645 -2.20 23.74 14.77
CA VAL A 645 -3.48 23.06 14.56
C VAL A 645 -3.58 22.66 13.09
N GLY A 646 -3.81 21.39 12.85
CA GLY A 646 -4.03 20.84 11.51
C GLY A 646 -5.38 20.16 11.40
N ALA A 647 -5.99 20.21 10.22
CA ALA A 647 -7.17 19.43 9.90
C ALA A 647 -7.12 19.01 8.43
N PHE A 648 -7.66 17.84 8.13
CA PHE A 648 -7.81 17.39 6.76
C PHE A 648 -9.15 16.67 6.55
N ALA A 649 -9.60 16.63 5.31
CA ALA A 649 -10.64 15.73 4.86
C ALA A 649 -10.27 15.14 3.51
N ASP A 650 -10.54 13.84 3.34
CA ASP A 650 -10.48 13.18 2.04
C ASP A 650 -11.79 12.43 1.74
N LEU A 651 -12.35 12.76 0.59
CA LEU A 651 -13.58 12.17 0.08
C LEU A 651 -13.25 11.46 -1.23
N VAL A 652 -13.63 10.20 -1.34
CA VAL A 652 -13.34 9.42 -2.54
C VAL A 652 -14.56 8.60 -2.95
N LYS A 653 -14.81 8.56 -4.26
CA LYS A 653 -15.83 7.73 -4.88
C LYS A 653 -15.22 6.98 -6.05
N ASN A 654 -15.38 5.67 -6.04
CA ASN A 654 -14.95 4.78 -7.12
C ASN A 654 -16.20 4.19 -7.79
N LYS A 655 -16.32 4.33 -9.09
CA LYS A 655 -17.47 3.88 -9.87
C LYS A 655 -17.03 2.90 -10.95
N ASN A 656 -17.61 1.71 -10.97
CA ASN A 656 -17.53 0.77 -12.06
C ASN A 656 -18.49 1.21 -13.19
N LEU A 657 -17.96 1.50 -14.38
CA LEU A 657 -18.75 2.03 -15.50
C LEU A 657 -19.39 0.91 -16.32
N ASN A 658 -18.84 -0.30 -16.30
CA ASN A 658 -19.29 -1.44 -17.07
C ASN A 658 -19.49 -2.69 -16.19
N PRO A 659 -20.41 -2.66 -15.21
CA PRO A 659 -20.54 -3.71 -14.21
C PRO A 659 -20.94 -5.08 -14.79
N SER A 660 -21.55 -5.12 -15.97
CA SER A 660 -21.97 -6.35 -16.65
C SER A 660 -21.02 -6.84 -17.74
N ARG A 661 -19.90 -6.12 -17.98
CA ARG A 661 -18.94 -6.44 -19.07
C ARG A 661 -18.12 -7.68 -18.80
N THR A 662 -17.81 -7.95 -17.56
CA THR A 662 -16.75 -8.87 -17.14
C THR A 662 -17.27 -10.17 -16.59
N SER A 663 -18.57 -10.28 -16.32
CA SER A 663 -19.18 -11.47 -15.77
C SER A 663 -20.67 -11.51 -16.06
N LEU A 664 -21.25 -12.70 -16.07
CA LEU A 664 -22.72 -12.87 -16.10
C LEU A 664 -23.38 -12.46 -14.79
N PHE A 665 -22.59 -12.33 -13.72
CA PHE A 665 -22.99 -11.60 -12.54
C PHE A 665 -22.79 -10.11 -12.78
N ASN A 666 -23.70 -9.31 -12.32
CA ASN A 666 -23.49 -7.88 -12.25
C ASN A 666 -22.50 -7.60 -11.10
N ASP A 667 -21.27 -7.18 -11.43
CA ASP A 667 -20.22 -6.86 -10.46
C ASP A 667 -20.50 -5.57 -9.66
N GLY A 668 -21.65 -4.96 -9.87
CA GLY A 668 -22.08 -3.77 -9.13
C GLY A 668 -21.51 -2.47 -9.66
N ASN A 669 -22.04 -1.36 -9.15
CA ASN A 669 -21.64 -0.02 -9.58
C ASN A 669 -20.33 0.46 -8.94
N TYR A 670 -19.76 -0.28 -7.98
CA TYR A 670 -18.55 0.09 -7.25
C TYR A 670 -17.65 -1.13 -7.09
N LEU A 671 -16.35 -0.89 -7.04
CA LEU A 671 -15.37 -1.95 -6.80
C LEU A 671 -15.33 -2.31 -5.30
N PRO A 672 -15.03 -3.57 -4.94
CA PRO A 672 -14.94 -4.01 -3.55
C PRO A 672 -13.66 -3.49 -2.86
N ASN A 673 -13.66 -3.51 -1.52
CA ASN A 673 -12.52 -3.12 -0.68
C ASN A 673 -12.01 -1.69 -0.92
N MET A 674 -12.90 -0.76 -1.25
CA MET A 674 -12.52 0.63 -1.47
C MET A 674 -12.39 1.41 -0.15
N PRO A 675 -11.48 2.39 -0.07
CA PRO A 675 -11.35 3.22 1.10
C PRO A 675 -12.60 4.07 1.34
N THR A 676 -12.84 4.41 2.61
CA THR A 676 -13.96 5.29 3.02
C THR A 676 -13.48 6.74 3.11
N ASN A 677 -14.42 7.68 3.17
CA ASN A 677 -14.12 9.07 3.48
C ASN A 677 -13.51 9.19 4.88
N ARG A 678 -12.59 10.15 5.05
CA ARG A 678 -11.94 10.42 6.33
C ARG A 678 -11.92 11.90 6.65
N TYR A 679 -11.89 12.16 7.97
CA TYR A 679 -11.76 13.49 8.53
C TYR A 679 -10.71 13.43 9.65
N GLY A 680 -9.63 14.17 9.51
CA GLY A 680 -8.54 14.20 10.47
C GLY A 680 -8.39 15.57 11.12
N ALA A 681 -7.98 15.58 12.39
CA ALA A 681 -7.57 16.77 13.09
C ALA A 681 -6.37 16.46 13.97
N ASN A 682 -5.46 17.40 14.10
CA ASN A 682 -4.33 17.28 15.02
C ASN A 682 -4.02 18.62 15.70
N VAL A 683 -3.46 18.51 16.89
CA VAL A 683 -2.88 19.64 17.62
C VAL A 683 -1.47 19.24 18.02
N GLU A 684 -0.51 20.01 17.59
CA GLU A 684 0.89 19.90 17.99
C GLU A 684 1.21 21.08 18.90
N TRP A 685 1.92 20.81 19.98
CA TRP A 685 2.40 21.80 20.93
C TRP A 685 3.90 21.64 21.13
N SER A 686 4.62 22.73 21.16
CA SER A 686 6.04 22.73 21.50
C SER A 686 6.39 23.90 22.41
N ARG A 687 7.19 23.63 23.43
CA ARG A 687 7.70 24.64 24.35
C ARG A 687 9.03 24.18 24.96
N ARG A 688 10.10 24.96 24.70
CA ARG A 688 11.45 24.57 25.15
C ARG A 688 11.79 23.15 24.65
N ASP A 689 12.08 22.25 25.60
CA ASP A 689 12.48 20.86 25.33
C ASP A 689 11.31 19.88 25.21
N TRP A 690 10.07 20.35 25.35
CA TRP A 690 8.88 19.51 25.29
C TRP A 690 8.12 19.69 23.99
N ALA A 691 7.66 18.58 23.46
CA ALA A 691 6.68 18.59 22.39
C ALA A 691 5.59 17.55 22.66
N ALA A 692 4.38 17.86 22.22
CA ALA A 692 3.24 16.94 22.31
C ALA A 692 2.39 17.05 21.05
N ARG A 693 1.84 15.92 20.63
CA ARG A 693 0.88 15.82 19.53
C ARG A 693 -0.30 14.98 19.95
N LEU A 694 -1.49 15.45 19.63
CA LEU A 694 -2.73 14.69 19.70
C LEU A 694 -3.36 14.72 18.32
N SER A 695 -3.72 13.55 17.80
CA SER A 695 -4.37 13.43 16.50
C SER A 695 -5.60 12.54 16.59
N SER A 696 -6.61 12.87 15.80
CA SER A 696 -7.86 12.12 15.67
C SER A 696 -8.18 11.96 14.20
N ILE A 697 -8.44 10.74 13.75
CA ILE A 697 -8.89 10.44 12.40
C ILE A 697 -10.19 9.64 12.47
N TYR A 698 -11.26 10.25 12.00
CA TYR A 698 -12.56 9.61 11.85
C TYR A 698 -12.68 8.98 10.46
N TYR A 699 -12.99 7.70 10.43
CA TYR A 699 -13.27 6.92 9.23
C TYR A 699 -14.77 6.74 9.11
N ASP A 700 -15.35 7.25 8.04
CA ASP A 700 -16.80 7.19 7.79
C ASP A 700 -17.23 5.75 7.48
N GLN A 701 -18.50 5.47 7.71
CA GLN A 701 -19.11 4.23 7.24
C GLN A 701 -19.06 4.19 5.70
N PRO A 702 -18.75 3.04 5.09
CA PRO A 702 -18.69 2.94 3.63
C PRO A 702 -20.05 3.24 3.00
N LYS A 703 -20.07 4.18 2.06
CA LYS A 703 -21.25 4.58 1.29
C LYS A 703 -21.34 3.88 -0.05
N TYR A 704 -20.20 3.49 -0.60
CA TYR A 704 -20.07 2.88 -1.91
C TYR A 704 -19.58 1.45 -1.73
N LEU A 705 -20.54 0.52 -1.75
CA LEU A 705 -20.26 -0.89 -1.51
C LEU A 705 -19.99 -1.59 -2.84
N GLY A 706 -18.91 -2.34 -2.87
CA GLY A 706 -18.57 -3.19 -3.99
C GLY A 706 -19.43 -4.44 -4.01
N LYS A 707 -19.42 -5.11 -5.15
CA LYS A 707 -20.11 -6.37 -5.34
C LYS A 707 -19.19 -7.34 -6.06
N ASN A 708 -19.10 -8.54 -5.53
CA ASN A 708 -18.60 -9.69 -6.26
C ASN A 708 -19.82 -10.55 -6.64
N VAL A 709 -20.04 -11.61 -5.89
CA VAL A 709 -21.27 -12.42 -6.00
C VAL A 709 -22.45 -11.70 -5.34
N SER A 710 -22.18 -10.95 -4.26
CA SER A 710 -23.14 -10.11 -3.56
C SER A 710 -22.48 -8.82 -3.07
N GLU A 711 -23.28 -7.86 -2.66
CA GLU A 711 -22.78 -6.61 -2.08
C GLU A 711 -22.02 -6.87 -0.78
N GLU A 712 -20.95 -6.08 -0.57
CA GLU A 712 -20.25 -6.04 0.70
C GLU A 712 -21.17 -5.58 1.83
N VAL A 713 -20.99 -6.14 3.01
CA VAL A 713 -21.71 -5.69 4.20
C VAL A 713 -20.96 -4.53 4.83
N PRO A 714 -21.60 -3.37 5.05
CA PRO A 714 -20.95 -2.22 5.63
C PRO A 714 -20.54 -2.47 7.07
N LEU A 715 -19.35 -2.01 7.42
CA LEU A 715 -18.85 -1.97 8.80
C LEU A 715 -19.08 -0.60 9.42
N PRO A 716 -19.20 -0.50 10.76
CA PRO A 716 -19.40 0.79 11.43
C PRO A 716 -18.27 1.77 11.18
N ALA A 717 -18.58 3.06 11.23
CA ALA A 717 -17.60 4.12 11.34
C ALA A 717 -16.82 4.01 12.66
N PHE A 718 -15.57 4.48 12.68
CA PHE A 718 -14.73 4.46 13.87
C PHE A 718 -13.81 5.69 13.93
N ASN A 719 -13.30 6.01 15.13
CA ASN A 719 -12.41 7.13 15.36
C ASN A 719 -11.10 6.66 15.99
N MET A 720 -9.98 6.90 15.33
CA MET A 720 -8.64 6.60 15.84
C MET A 720 -8.03 7.84 16.45
N VAL A 721 -7.77 7.78 17.76
CA VAL A 721 -7.10 8.86 18.50
C VAL A 721 -5.72 8.39 18.93
N ASP A 722 -4.70 9.09 18.47
CA ASP A 722 -3.29 8.80 18.77
C ASP A 722 -2.65 10.02 19.44
N MET A 723 -1.68 9.78 20.35
CA MET A 723 -0.90 10.83 20.98
C MET A 723 0.59 10.54 20.95
N GLN A 724 1.39 11.59 21.01
CA GLN A 724 2.82 11.53 21.24
C GLN A 724 3.22 12.64 22.21
N ILE A 725 4.07 12.33 23.18
CA ILE A 725 4.70 13.31 24.06
C ILE A 725 6.19 13.02 24.01
N SER A 726 6.99 14.05 23.79
CA SER A 726 8.45 13.92 23.74
C SER A 726 9.14 14.99 24.56
N LYS A 727 10.31 14.63 25.08
CA LYS A 727 11.22 15.53 25.74
C LYS A 727 12.60 15.40 25.12
N HIS A 728 13.13 16.53 24.68
CA HIS A 728 14.51 16.65 24.19
C HIS A 728 15.44 17.00 25.35
N LEU A 729 16.57 16.31 25.46
CA LEU A 729 17.61 16.54 26.46
C LEU A 729 18.92 16.77 25.72
N LYS A 730 19.42 17.99 25.77
CA LYS A 730 20.70 18.36 25.21
C LYS A 730 21.80 18.22 26.24
N LEU A 731 22.71 17.28 26.01
CA LEU A 731 23.91 17.08 26.81
C LEU A 731 25.12 17.65 26.06
N LYS A 732 26.26 17.73 26.73
CA LYS A 732 27.48 18.34 26.13
C LYS A 732 27.86 17.74 24.77
N ASN A 733 27.73 16.42 24.62
CA ASN A 733 28.16 15.67 23.43
C ASN A 733 27.05 14.78 22.85
N SER A 734 25.82 14.92 23.32
CA SER A 734 24.72 14.06 22.85
C SER A 734 23.37 14.74 22.97
N ASP A 735 22.50 14.45 22.03
CA ASP A 735 21.10 14.84 22.03
C ASP A 735 20.26 13.59 22.27
N ILE A 736 19.36 13.64 23.26
CA ILE A 736 18.52 12.51 23.66
C ILE A 736 17.04 12.92 23.56
N ASP A 737 16.27 12.13 22.84
CA ASP A 737 14.82 12.24 22.78
C ASP A 737 14.19 11.10 23.54
N VAL A 738 13.44 11.41 24.57
CA VAL A 738 12.59 10.46 25.29
C VAL A 738 11.15 10.74 24.89
N PHE A 739 10.44 9.72 24.44
CA PHE A 739 9.06 9.91 24.01
C PHE A 739 8.13 8.77 24.44
N LEU A 740 6.87 9.14 24.66
CA LEU A 740 5.76 8.24 24.91
C LEU A 740 4.75 8.38 23.78
N ASN A 741 4.50 7.28 23.08
CA ASN A 741 3.46 7.18 22.07
C ASN A 741 2.25 6.42 22.64
N GLY A 742 1.04 6.90 22.37
CA GLY A 742 -0.22 6.22 22.63
C GLY A 742 -1.01 6.06 21.34
N SER A 743 -1.48 4.86 21.05
CA SER A 743 -2.27 4.54 19.88
C SER A 743 -3.65 4.06 20.27
N ASN A 744 -4.65 4.38 19.45
CA ASN A 744 -6.05 3.99 19.65
C ASN A 744 -6.52 4.26 21.10
N LEU A 745 -6.33 5.50 21.58
CA LEU A 745 -6.60 5.87 22.99
C LEU A 745 -8.05 5.62 23.42
N LEU A 746 -8.99 5.67 22.48
CA LEU A 746 -10.41 5.38 22.73
C LEU A 746 -10.69 3.89 22.84
N ASN A 747 -9.73 3.03 22.48
CA ASN A 747 -9.88 1.57 22.41
C ASN A 747 -11.02 1.14 21.47
N GLU A 748 -11.13 1.84 20.31
CA GLU A 748 -12.13 1.57 19.29
C GLU A 748 -11.86 0.23 18.60
N GLU A 749 -12.92 -0.49 18.26
CA GLU A 749 -12.87 -1.63 17.35
C GLU A 749 -12.80 -1.12 15.91
N ALA A 750 -11.60 -0.85 15.43
CA ALA A 750 -11.36 -0.26 14.13
C ALA A 750 -11.22 -1.34 13.04
N ARG A 751 -12.05 -1.26 12.02
CA ARG A 751 -12.08 -2.18 10.87
C ARG A 751 -12.10 -1.40 9.56
N PRO A 752 -10.91 -1.03 9.02
CA PRO A 752 -10.84 -0.29 7.75
C PRO A 752 -11.51 -1.06 6.62
N HIS A 753 -12.41 -0.42 5.90
CA HIS A 753 -13.22 -1.07 4.87
C HIS A 753 -12.38 -1.58 3.68
N ASN A 754 -11.27 -0.91 3.40
CA ASN A 754 -10.31 -1.32 2.38
C ASN A 754 -9.38 -2.47 2.81
N SER A 755 -9.51 -2.98 4.05
CA SER A 755 -8.77 -4.15 4.49
C SER A 755 -9.42 -5.45 3.98
N PRO A 756 -8.67 -6.34 3.32
CA PRO A 756 -9.17 -7.68 2.99
C PRO A 756 -9.55 -8.51 4.23
N LEU A 757 -8.98 -8.18 5.40
CA LEU A 757 -9.23 -8.86 6.67
C LEU A 757 -10.30 -8.16 7.54
N LYS A 758 -11.03 -7.19 7.00
CA LYS A 758 -11.96 -6.31 7.75
C LYS A 758 -12.97 -7.06 8.64
N TYR A 759 -13.41 -8.24 8.21
CA TYR A 759 -14.40 -9.02 8.96
C TYR A 759 -13.78 -9.94 10.04
N ILE A 760 -12.48 -10.24 9.97
CA ILE A 760 -11.83 -11.26 10.81
C ILE A 760 -10.68 -10.74 11.66
N ALA A 761 -10.17 -9.55 11.36
CA ALA A 761 -9.05 -8.94 12.07
C ALA A 761 -9.23 -7.43 12.19
N PRO A 762 -9.69 -6.92 13.35
CA PRO A 762 -9.67 -5.50 13.65
C PRO A 762 -8.23 -5.01 13.82
N LEU A 763 -8.04 -3.69 13.73
CA LEU A 763 -6.77 -3.07 14.09
C LEU A 763 -6.46 -3.25 15.58
N PRO A 764 -5.19 -3.06 16.00
CA PRO A 764 -4.82 -3.13 17.41
C PRO A 764 -5.66 -2.20 18.29
N GLY A 765 -6.04 -2.69 19.48
CA GLY A 765 -6.64 -1.88 20.53
C GLY A 765 -5.67 -0.86 21.11
N ARG A 766 -6.07 -0.19 22.21
CA ARG A 766 -5.24 0.81 22.90
C ARG A 766 -3.86 0.25 23.25
N GLY A 767 -2.82 1.00 22.88
CA GLY A 767 -1.43 0.65 23.15
C GLY A 767 -0.59 1.86 23.55
N PHE A 768 0.50 1.61 24.29
CA PHE A 768 1.49 2.60 24.64
C PHE A 768 2.89 2.08 24.33
N GLN A 769 3.79 2.96 23.90
CA GLN A 769 5.17 2.66 23.60
C GLN A 769 6.07 3.76 24.14
N LEU A 770 7.05 3.38 24.94
CA LEU A 770 8.12 4.25 25.37
C LEU A 770 9.32 4.09 24.44
N GLY A 771 9.92 5.20 24.04
CA GLY A 771 11.09 5.20 23.16
C GLY A 771 12.16 6.18 23.62
N ILE A 772 13.39 5.88 23.24
CA ILE A 772 14.56 6.72 23.42
C ILE A 772 15.34 6.71 22.11
N ASN A 773 15.60 7.90 21.57
CA ASN A 773 16.57 8.09 20.50
C ASN A 773 17.72 8.95 21.04
N MET A 774 18.95 8.58 20.70
CA MET A 774 20.17 9.28 21.16
C MET A 774 21.07 9.52 19.94
N LYS A 775 21.56 10.76 19.83
CA LYS A 775 22.57 11.15 18.84
C LYS A 775 23.83 11.63 19.56
N ILE A 776 25.01 11.11 19.13
CA ILE A 776 26.32 11.39 19.72
C ILE A 776 27.26 11.94 18.66
#